data_47fa7125d19408dbf08f00a4ae855bd6
#
_entry.id   47fa7125d19408dbf08f00a4ae855bd6
#
_cell.length_a   1.000
_cell.length_b   1.000
_cell.length_c   1.000
_cell.angle_alpha   90.00
_cell.angle_beta   90.00
_cell.angle_gamma   90.00
#
_symmetry.space_group_name_H-M   'P 1'
#
loop_
_entity.id
_entity.type
_entity.pdbx_description
1 polymer ?
#
loop_
_entity_poly.entity_id
_entity_poly.type
_entity_poly.pdbx_seq_one_letter_code
_entity_poly.pdbx_strand_id
1 'polypeptide(L)'
;MSEHRRKPPQPQGGGRAAARRAAQQSPGRRAAPTRGSAPAPGPDPGAYGQERPAGGRAEARRAAQRGGRRRASDTAAMASGSGHGGRGGGRRAGGGGGDEGGRGRGRGSGRPGKKRLIDYPRSGKVGWRRFVPSWKQTLGTCIGFLALIVGASGLALAYVDIPDVQKASLLQKNVYYWSNGKPMVVAGGGELNRQIVPITSIPSTMQNAVISAENASFEKDSGVDPMGIARAVFNMARGGETQSGSTITQQYVKNTYLDQSQTLKRKLTELFISVKVGIKEEKKDILAGYLNTAYYGRGAYGIQAASRAYYGKDCDKLTPSESAFMAALLNGPNLYDPYITTEAKGANLKRAEARWKWTLDREVEVGRMKNADRDPIKDFPMPKEPKKAMDLRGQKGYLVDLANNYITANTKITDAMLKKGGYEIHTTFDEKQVNELAASVDKVTKEHIDPAKREVDKYVQFGGASVEPGTGKIVAIYGGKDATQHYTNNADYTGVQVGSTFKPFVLAAAMSDGVRDPHNPERRTRVSPNSIYNGDNKLKLLNYDGTVWHDKDGKEWHQANDGNEDKGKVTLRTAMQFSVNTPYIQLGMDVGRDKVKEAAIAAGLRDDQSMAKTTPAFSLGTSAPSAIRLAGAYATFAASGQQDDPYSVESVEKDGQTKYEHTKKPKTGFSAAVADNVTDVLKTVVEKGTGTAAKLPDGREAAGKTGTTDDNKSAWFAGYTKQLATTIGMWRVDDQAKQQQFLKMYGVGGEKKVHGASFPARIWADYMAQVMKGKKLERFPQPGPIGQTVYGDGMSPSPKPTPSAPAPSSPTPTPSKPAPTSPTPTPKPTHTCSDWDLNCQNNGGANGGDNGGRPGGGDSGGTTATPDPSTGGPGGDDGGIFDPPAGGSASGGRRDY
;
A
#
# COMPACT_ATOMS: atom_id res chain seq x y z
N MET A 1 11.22 -49.31 -50.19
CA MET A 1 10.96 -48.83 -51.56
C MET A 1 10.98 -47.34 -51.45
N SER A 2 12.10 -46.78 -51.68
CA SER A 2 12.65 -45.86 -52.73
C SER A 2 12.03 -44.48 -52.60
N GLU A 3 12.80 -43.55 -52.10
CA GLU A 3 13.76 -42.59 -52.72
C GLU A 3 13.10 -41.52 -53.57
N HIS A 4 13.31 -40.24 -53.19
CA HIS A 4 14.15 -39.23 -53.82
C HIS A 4 14.01 -37.87 -53.18
N ARG A 5 15.00 -37.44 -52.44
CA ARG A 5 16.02 -36.38 -52.60
C ARG A 5 15.73 -35.31 -53.68
N ARG A 6 15.74 -34.05 -53.30
CA ARG A 6 16.56 -32.97 -53.85
C ARG A 6 16.56 -31.68 -53.07
N LYS A 7 17.74 -31.29 -52.58
CA LYS A 7 18.25 -29.92 -52.26
C LYS A 7 19.09 -29.48 -53.48
N PRO A 8 19.73 -28.31 -53.49
CA PRO A 8 19.40 -26.91 -53.35
C PRO A 8 19.70 -26.09 -54.62
N PRO A 9 19.99 -24.79 -54.70
CA PRO A 9 21.30 -24.23 -54.41
C PRO A 9 21.34 -22.77 -53.84
N GLN A 10 22.47 -22.45 -53.19
CA GLN A 10 23.05 -21.10 -53.07
C GLN A 10 23.91 -20.79 -54.31
N PRO A 11 24.25 -19.48 -54.54
CA PRO A 11 25.63 -19.03 -54.51
C PRO A 11 25.80 -17.66 -53.81
N GLN A 12 26.85 -17.44 -52.99
CA GLN A 12 28.18 -16.88 -53.24
C GLN A 12 28.14 -15.51 -54.01
N GLY A 13 28.76 -14.43 -53.63
CA GLY A 13 29.91 -14.18 -52.83
C GLY A 13 30.34 -12.73 -52.96
N GLY A 14 31.24 -12.29 -52.09
CA GLY A 14 32.25 -11.26 -52.27
C GLY A 14 31.81 -9.83 -51.99
N GLY A 15 32.49 -8.97 -51.27
CA GLY A 15 33.88 -8.86 -50.98
C GLY A 15 34.11 -7.70 -49.99
N ARG A 16 35.23 -7.76 -49.35
CA ARG A 16 35.86 -6.87 -48.37
C ARG A 16 36.21 -5.48 -48.88
N ALA A 17 36.40 -4.58 -47.87
CA ALA A 17 37.29 -3.40 -47.81
C ALA A 17 36.57 -2.06 -48.03
N ALA A 18 36.71 -1.00 -47.25
CA ALA A 18 37.77 -0.35 -46.52
C ALA A 18 37.15 0.59 -45.48
N ALA A 19 37.53 0.56 -44.24
CA ALA A 19 38.69 1.11 -43.59
C ALA A 19 38.91 2.63 -43.67
N ARG A 20 38.77 3.23 -42.50
CA ARG A 20 39.58 4.32 -41.89
C ARG A 20 39.76 5.63 -42.64
N ARG A 21 39.47 6.68 -41.86
CA ARG A 21 40.12 8.00 -41.68
C ARG A 21 39.07 9.11 -41.67
N ALA A 22 39.12 10.15 -40.89
CA ALA A 22 40.07 10.64 -39.87
C ALA A 22 39.37 11.70 -39.05
N ALA A 23 39.92 11.93 -37.87
CA ALA A 23 39.62 13.03 -36.98
C ALA A 23 40.05 14.39 -37.51
N GLN A 24 39.55 15.43 -36.82
CA GLN A 24 40.03 16.82 -36.70
C GLN A 24 39.39 17.85 -37.62
N GLN A 25 38.68 18.79 -37.01
CA GLN A 25 39.03 20.19 -36.76
C GLN A 25 37.76 21.06 -36.66
N SER A 26 37.59 21.70 -35.54
CA SER A 26 36.84 22.98 -35.41
C SER A 26 37.74 24.11 -35.91
N PRO A 27 37.30 25.36 -36.10
CA PRO A 27 36.24 26.13 -35.46
C PRO A 27 35.49 27.17 -36.33
N GLY A 28 34.44 27.76 -35.76
CA GLY A 28 34.23 29.20 -36.06
C GLY A 28 32.84 29.67 -36.50
N ARG A 29 32.09 30.27 -35.57
CA ARG A 29 31.37 31.57 -35.64
C ARG A 29 30.22 31.83 -36.62
N ARG A 30 29.09 32.18 -36.02
CA ARG A 30 28.12 33.28 -36.26
C ARG A 30 26.99 33.11 -37.27
N ALA A 31 25.82 33.44 -36.73
CA ALA A 31 24.68 34.24 -37.21
C ALA A 31 23.41 33.50 -37.59
N ALA A 32 22.34 33.80 -36.83
CA ALA A 32 20.94 33.70 -37.26
C ALA A 32 20.67 34.80 -38.30
N PRO A 33 19.52 34.88 -38.99
CA PRO A 33 18.19 34.38 -38.65
C PRO A 33 17.30 33.89 -39.83
N THR A 34 16.04 33.54 -39.50
CA THR A 34 14.79 33.68 -40.27
C THR A 34 14.13 32.45 -40.89
N ARG A 35 12.94 32.18 -40.37
CA ARG A 35 11.62 31.86 -40.98
C ARG A 35 11.53 30.86 -42.15
N GLY A 36 10.66 29.84 -41.90
CA GLY A 36 10.03 29.07 -42.97
C GLY A 36 9.20 27.89 -42.47
N SER A 37 7.91 28.01 -42.41
CA SER A 37 6.71 27.26 -42.20
C SER A 37 6.71 25.77 -42.63
N ALA A 38 6.24 24.88 -41.70
CA ALA A 38 5.24 23.79 -41.70
C ALA A 38 5.28 22.70 -42.80
N PRO A 39 4.61 21.49 -42.58
CA PRO A 39 3.71 21.08 -41.52
C PRO A 39 4.05 19.72 -40.86
N ALA A 40 3.52 19.48 -39.66
CA ALA A 40 3.58 18.27 -38.92
C ALA A 40 2.50 17.25 -39.35
N PRO A 41 2.71 15.95 -39.18
CA PRO A 41 1.61 14.98 -39.09
C PRO A 41 1.17 14.82 -37.63
N GLY A 42 -0.13 14.62 -37.43
CA GLY A 42 -0.81 14.57 -36.13
C GLY A 42 -0.45 13.39 -35.23
N PRO A 43 -0.69 13.58 -33.95
CA PRO A 43 -0.34 12.59 -32.95
C PRO A 43 -1.42 11.54 -32.76
N ASP A 44 -0.94 10.32 -32.64
CA ASP A 44 -1.66 9.15 -32.17
C ASP A 44 -2.04 9.36 -30.68
N PRO A 45 -3.30 9.12 -30.23
CA PRO A 45 -3.69 9.33 -28.85
C PRO A 45 -3.45 8.07 -28.04
N GLY A 46 -2.45 8.05 -27.15
CA GLY A 46 -2.35 6.99 -26.19
C GLY A 46 -0.99 6.67 -25.61
N ALA A 47 -0.33 7.64 -25.04
CA ALA A 47 0.83 7.36 -24.19
C ALA A 47 0.68 8.10 -22.87
N TYR A 48 0.08 7.45 -21.87
CA TYR A 48 0.27 7.83 -20.48
C TYR A 48 1.68 7.44 -20.07
N GLY A 49 2.55 8.43 -19.96
CA GLY A 49 3.91 8.29 -19.47
C GLY A 49 3.91 7.79 -18.03
N GLN A 50 4.53 6.68 -17.81
CA GLN A 50 4.98 6.27 -16.50
C GLN A 50 6.11 7.21 -16.08
N GLU A 51 5.85 8.05 -15.07
CA GLU A 51 6.92 8.66 -14.30
C GLU A 51 7.62 7.54 -13.53
N ARG A 52 8.88 7.33 -13.84
CA ARG A 52 9.80 6.46 -13.11
C ARG A 52 9.90 6.94 -11.67
N PRO A 53 9.96 6.06 -10.70
CA PRO A 53 10.32 6.43 -9.33
C PRO A 53 11.72 7.05 -9.38
N ALA A 54 11.82 8.28 -8.90
CA ALA A 54 13.06 9.02 -8.78
C ALA A 54 14.07 8.23 -7.95
N GLY A 55 15.25 8.13 -8.49
CA GLY A 55 16.37 7.46 -7.89
C GLY A 55 16.74 8.01 -6.52
N GLY A 56 17.45 7.20 -5.79
CA GLY A 56 17.77 7.31 -4.39
C GLY A 56 18.42 8.63 -3.97
N ARG A 57 18.47 8.79 -2.68
CA ARG A 57 19.01 9.84 -1.78
C ARG A 57 20.07 10.83 -2.31
N ALA A 58 20.69 10.62 -3.47
CA ALA A 58 21.70 11.50 -4.06
C ALA A 58 21.09 12.72 -4.78
N GLU A 59 19.89 12.62 -5.32
CA GLU A 59 19.22 13.71 -6.05
C GLU A 59 18.54 14.72 -5.10
N ALA A 60 18.01 14.26 -3.99
CA ALA A 60 17.44 15.14 -2.95
C ALA A 60 18.50 16.07 -2.29
N ARG A 61 19.78 15.67 -2.28
CA ARG A 61 20.86 16.52 -1.77
C ARG A 61 21.35 17.59 -2.76
N ARG A 62 21.16 17.40 -4.07
CA ARG A 62 21.52 18.43 -5.08
C ARG A 62 20.50 19.54 -5.18
N ALA A 63 19.25 19.29 -4.86
CA ALA A 63 18.20 20.32 -4.82
C ALA A 63 18.36 21.26 -3.61
N ALA A 64 18.86 20.77 -2.47
CA ALA A 64 19.05 21.58 -1.25
C ALA A 64 20.23 22.56 -1.30
N GLN A 65 21.19 22.37 -2.21
CA GLN A 65 22.39 23.26 -2.32
C GLN A 65 22.23 24.46 -3.28
N ARG A 66 21.14 24.58 -4.02
CA ARG A 66 20.89 25.71 -4.94
C ARG A 66 19.98 26.81 -4.37
N GLY A 67 19.51 26.71 -3.15
CA GLY A 67 18.54 27.62 -2.52
C GLY A 67 19.09 28.62 -1.50
N GLY A 68 20.38 28.91 -1.47
CA GLY A 68 20.95 29.77 -0.46
C GLY A 68 21.76 30.95 -0.97
N ARG A 69 21.13 31.93 -1.54
CA ARG A 69 21.59 33.34 -1.60
C ARG A 69 20.53 34.22 -2.27
N ARG A 70 19.74 34.92 -1.45
CA ARG A 70 19.33 36.34 -1.67
C ARG A 70 18.39 36.80 -0.55
N ARG A 71 19.00 37.72 0.23
CA ARG A 71 18.49 38.93 0.86
C ARG A 71 17.19 38.94 1.64
N ALA A 72 17.35 39.26 2.90
CA ALA A 72 16.39 39.88 3.77
C ALA A 72 15.94 41.24 3.23
N SER A 73 14.67 41.54 3.32
CA SER A 73 14.07 42.80 3.69
C SER A 73 12.59 42.59 3.97
N ASP A 74 12.24 43.02 5.19
CA ASP A 74 10.99 43.64 5.62
C ASP A 74 9.64 42.98 5.31
N THR A 75 8.87 42.66 6.28
CA THR A 75 7.91 43.56 6.89
C THR A 75 7.21 42.93 8.11
N ALA A 76 7.06 43.81 9.11
CA ALA A 76 6.30 43.63 10.33
C ALA A 76 4.80 43.55 10.08
N ALA A 77 4.06 42.99 10.99
CA ALA A 77 2.99 43.64 11.73
C ALA A 77 2.15 42.66 12.54
N MET A 78 2.00 43.03 13.71
CA MET A 78 0.82 43.22 14.60
C MET A 78 0.40 41.97 15.38
N ALA A 79 0.11 42.02 16.65
CA ALA A 79 -0.56 43.05 17.48
C ALA A 79 -0.36 42.77 18.95
N SER A 80 -0.34 43.89 19.70
CA SER A 80 -1.15 44.27 20.88
C SER A 80 -0.86 43.53 22.20
N GLY A 81 -0.74 44.19 23.33
CA GLY A 81 -1.18 45.46 23.77
C GLY A 81 -0.82 45.72 25.23
N SER A 82 -0.93 47.00 25.62
CA SER A 82 -1.14 47.61 26.96
C SER A 82 0.02 47.50 27.96
N GLY A 83 0.48 48.51 28.63
CA GLY A 83 0.04 49.83 28.82
C GLY A 83 0.85 50.50 29.93
N HIS A 84 0.89 51.86 29.94
CA HIS A 84 1.24 52.76 31.01
C HIS A 84 2.72 52.91 31.42
N GLY A 85 3.37 54.01 31.42
CA GLY A 85 3.05 55.40 31.53
C GLY A 85 4.28 56.17 32.04
N GLY A 86 4.48 57.37 31.50
CA GLY A 86 4.92 58.48 32.32
C GLY A 86 6.26 59.14 32.04
N ARG A 87 6.25 60.23 31.25
CA ARG A 87 6.95 61.54 31.50
C ARG A 87 8.45 61.53 31.82
N GLY A 88 9.29 62.27 31.22
CA GLY A 88 9.30 63.59 30.69
C GLY A 88 10.69 64.11 30.45
N GLY A 89 10.85 64.94 29.48
CA GLY A 89 11.59 66.20 29.45
C GLY A 89 13.08 66.12 29.39
N GLY A 90 13.75 66.62 28.43
CA GLY A 90 13.79 67.90 27.82
C GLY A 90 15.20 68.26 27.42
N ARG A 91 15.33 68.69 26.21
CA ARG A 91 16.11 69.81 25.62
C ARG A 91 17.65 69.93 25.72
N ARG A 92 18.19 70.01 24.52
CA ARG A 92 19.13 71.06 23.97
C ARG A 92 20.58 71.00 24.39
N ALA A 93 21.53 70.88 23.51
CA ALA A 93 22.07 71.83 22.51
C ALA A 93 23.45 72.38 22.84
N GLY A 94 24.33 72.35 21.88
CA GLY A 94 25.42 73.35 21.76
C GLY A 94 26.78 72.83 22.16
N GLY A 95 27.73 72.60 21.28
CA GLY A 95 28.44 73.61 20.52
C GLY A 95 29.84 73.71 21.00
N GLY A 96 30.82 73.55 20.12
CA GLY A 96 31.97 74.42 20.00
C GLY A 96 33.29 74.05 20.68
N GLY A 97 34.26 73.70 19.95
CA GLY A 97 35.49 74.47 19.76
C GLY A 97 36.65 74.34 20.75
N GLY A 98 37.79 74.05 20.21
CA GLY A 98 38.98 74.77 20.57
C GLY A 98 40.01 74.13 21.50
N ASP A 99 41.07 73.75 20.88
CA ASP A 99 42.51 74.01 21.12
C ASP A 99 43.18 73.97 22.51
N GLU A 100 44.36 73.37 22.38
CA GLU A 100 45.67 73.68 22.99
C GLU A 100 45.98 73.46 24.48
N GLY A 101 47.01 72.72 24.63
CA GLY A 101 48.14 73.09 25.44
C GLY A 101 48.23 72.70 26.92
N GLY A 102 49.16 71.89 27.30
CA GLY A 102 49.58 71.94 28.69
C GLY A 102 50.29 70.70 29.26
N ARG A 103 51.60 70.75 29.27
CA ARG A 103 52.50 69.87 30.03
C ARG A 103 52.23 69.88 31.52
N GLY A 104 52.10 68.70 32.13
CA GLY A 104 52.13 68.60 33.59
C GLY A 104 52.62 67.20 34.05
N ARG A 105 53.82 67.14 34.56
CA ARG A 105 54.38 65.99 35.28
C ARG A 105 53.68 65.77 36.60
N GLY A 106 53.20 64.57 36.84
CA GLY A 106 52.81 64.10 38.18
C GLY A 106 53.15 62.63 38.36
N ARG A 107 54.12 62.32 39.09
CA ARG A 107 54.51 61.03 39.66
C ARG A 107 53.39 60.66 40.68
N GLY A 108 52.70 59.56 40.44
CA GLY A 108 51.88 58.86 41.41
C GLY A 108 52.22 57.37 41.40
N SER A 109 52.87 56.91 42.42
CA SER A 109 53.18 55.49 42.68
C SER A 109 51.89 54.75 43.01
N GLY A 110 51.37 53.99 42.02
CA GLY A 110 50.22 53.10 42.24
C GLY A 110 50.77 51.65 42.38
N ARG A 111 50.41 51.03 43.51
CA ARG A 111 50.69 49.62 43.87
C ARG A 111 50.33 48.68 42.68
N PRO A 112 51.13 47.61 42.39
CA PRO A 112 50.81 46.66 41.36
C PRO A 112 49.58 45.84 41.78
N GLY A 113 48.47 46.05 41.12
CA GLY A 113 47.25 45.26 41.28
C GLY A 113 47.54 43.77 41.01
N LYS A 114 47.04 42.92 41.91
CA LYS A 114 47.12 41.44 41.75
C LYS A 114 46.72 41.06 40.32
N LYS A 115 47.64 40.40 39.59
CA LYS A 115 47.40 39.88 38.26
C LYS A 115 46.22 38.92 38.35
N ARG A 116 45.12 39.18 37.60
CA ARG A 116 43.98 38.28 37.49
C ARG A 116 44.45 36.99 36.81
N LEU A 117 44.10 35.85 37.34
CA LEU A 117 44.43 34.53 36.78
C LEU A 117 43.92 34.38 35.34
N ILE A 118 42.73 34.99 35.06
CA ILE A 118 42.11 35.04 33.74
C ILE A 118 41.88 36.53 33.39
N ASP A 119 42.65 37.06 32.39
CA ASP A 119 42.51 38.44 31.89
C ASP A 119 41.40 38.45 30.78
N TYR A 120 40.13 38.36 31.18
CA TYR A 120 38.98 38.46 30.31
C TYR A 120 37.90 39.33 30.98
N PRO A 121 37.36 40.33 30.28
CA PRO A 121 37.80 40.92 29.00
C PRO A 121 39.24 41.53 29.12
N ARG A 122 40.04 41.41 28.05
CA ARG A 122 41.50 41.75 28.07
C ARG A 122 41.73 43.22 28.43
N SER A 123 42.44 43.45 29.51
CA SER A 123 42.70 44.77 30.08
C SER A 123 43.62 45.68 29.21
N GLY A 124 44.42 45.08 28.33
CA GLY A 124 45.35 45.82 27.44
C GLY A 124 44.81 46.06 26.03
N LYS A 125 43.47 45.85 25.72
CA LYS A 125 42.87 46.08 24.41
C LYS A 125 41.66 46.98 24.52
N VAL A 126 41.33 47.74 23.42
CA VAL A 126 40.28 48.75 23.40
C VAL A 126 39.19 48.30 22.39
N GLY A 127 37.93 48.68 22.61
CA GLY A 127 36.77 48.34 21.76
C GLY A 127 36.46 46.85 21.77
N TRP A 128 35.84 46.33 20.71
CA TRP A 128 35.42 44.92 20.59
C TRP A 128 36.58 43.91 20.71
N ARG A 129 37.83 44.33 20.42
CA ARG A 129 39.05 43.50 20.53
C ARG A 129 39.33 43.03 21.96
N ARG A 130 38.78 43.71 23.01
CA ARG A 130 38.90 43.28 24.40
C ARG A 130 38.15 41.99 24.72
N PHE A 131 37.14 41.67 23.92
CA PHE A 131 36.33 40.46 24.04
C PHE A 131 36.85 39.27 23.22
N VAL A 132 37.87 39.44 22.41
CA VAL A 132 38.55 38.34 21.71
C VAL A 132 39.56 37.68 22.67
N PRO A 133 39.38 36.39 22.99
CA PRO A 133 40.29 35.68 23.89
C PRO A 133 41.74 35.68 23.35
N SER A 134 42.72 35.68 24.24
CA SER A 134 44.11 35.48 23.82
C SER A 134 44.32 34.05 23.33
N TRP A 135 45.36 33.82 22.51
CA TRP A 135 45.68 32.48 22.03
C TRP A 135 45.87 31.46 23.19
N LYS A 136 46.44 31.94 24.34
CA LYS A 136 46.60 31.12 25.56
C LYS A 136 45.27 30.77 26.22
N GLN A 137 44.31 31.72 26.24
CA GLN A 137 42.97 31.48 26.75
C GLN A 137 42.20 30.54 25.82
N THR A 138 42.31 30.74 24.48
CA THR A 138 41.69 29.84 23.49
C THR A 138 42.26 28.42 23.63
N LEU A 139 43.60 28.31 23.73
CA LEU A 139 44.25 27.02 23.94
C LEU A 139 43.84 26.38 25.28
N GLY A 140 43.81 27.17 26.40
CA GLY A 140 43.34 26.67 27.69
C GLY A 140 41.89 26.22 27.70
N THR A 141 40.99 26.94 27.00
CA THR A 141 39.61 26.57 26.85
C THR A 141 39.50 25.29 26.01
N CYS A 142 40.26 25.18 24.92
CA CYS A 142 40.29 23.95 24.10
C CYS A 142 40.79 22.73 24.87
N ILE A 143 41.89 22.92 25.69
CA ILE A 143 42.40 21.84 26.55
C ILE A 143 41.37 21.47 27.63
N GLY A 144 40.77 22.47 28.30
CA GLY A 144 39.73 22.22 29.31
C GLY A 144 38.51 21.49 28.72
N PHE A 145 38.06 21.89 27.53
CA PHE A 145 36.96 21.22 26.80
C PHE A 145 37.35 19.80 26.40
N LEU A 146 38.57 19.59 25.92
CA LEU A 146 39.05 18.26 25.59
C LEU A 146 39.13 17.35 26.82
N ALA A 147 39.62 17.87 27.95
CA ALA A 147 39.68 17.16 29.24
C ALA A 147 38.26 16.77 29.74
N LEU A 148 37.31 17.68 29.58
CA LEU A 148 35.88 17.42 29.91
C LEU A 148 35.30 16.34 29.02
N ILE A 149 35.55 16.36 27.72
CA ILE A 149 35.14 15.30 26.78
C ILE A 149 35.75 13.96 27.18
N VAL A 150 37.05 13.91 27.45
CA VAL A 150 37.76 12.69 27.86
C VAL A 150 37.23 12.15 29.19
N GLY A 151 36.98 13.03 30.18
CA GLY A 151 36.39 12.65 31.46
C GLY A 151 34.98 12.12 31.33
N ALA A 152 34.13 12.82 30.56
CA ALA A 152 32.77 12.39 30.29
C ALA A 152 32.74 11.06 29.53
N SER A 153 33.63 10.86 28.55
CA SER A 153 33.77 9.60 27.80
C SER A 153 34.22 8.44 28.70
N GLY A 154 35.17 8.71 29.63
CA GLY A 154 35.61 7.72 30.63
C GLY A 154 34.51 7.28 31.57
N LEU A 155 33.67 8.22 32.06
CA LEU A 155 32.48 7.93 32.85
C LEU A 155 31.45 7.13 32.03
N ALA A 156 31.19 7.52 30.78
CA ALA A 156 30.27 6.80 29.92
C ALA A 156 30.75 5.35 29.67
N LEU A 157 32.04 5.12 29.45
CA LEU A 157 32.62 3.79 29.30
C LEU A 157 32.50 2.94 30.58
N ALA A 158 32.59 3.57 31.77
CA ALA A 158 32.41 2.87 33.04
C ALA A 158 30.95 2.37 33.24
N TYR A 159 29.97 3.21 32.88
CA TYR A 159 28.53 2.93 33.06
C TYR A 159 27.90 2.06 31.98
N VAL A 160 28.51 1.93 30.80
CA VAL A 160 27.96 1.11 29.72
C VAL A 160 28.35 -0.36 29.94
N ASP A 161 27.38 -1.23 30.20
CA ASP A 161 27.62 -2.67 30.28
C ASP A 161 27.60 -3.32 28.89
N ILE A 162 28.43 -4.38 28.72
CA ILE A 162 28.35 -5.27 27.55
C ILE A 162 27.26 -6.28 27.84
N PRO A 163 26.14 -6.30 27.08
CA PRO A 163 25.09 -7.28 27.29
C PRO A 163 25.59 -8.71 27.01
N ASP A 164 25.03 -9.70 27.70
CA ASP A 164 25.42 -11.11 27.55
C ASP A 164 25.05 -11.64 26.14
N VAL A 165 26.07 -12.04 25.39
CA VAL A 165 25.94 -12.53 23.99
C VAL A 165 25.12 -13.82 23.90
N GLN A 166 25.15 -14.67 24.94
CA GLN A 166 24.42 -15.94 24.89
C GLN A 166 22.91 -15.80 24.93
N LYS A 167 22.37 -14.76 25.58
CA LYS A 167 20.93 -14.46 25.56
C LYS A 167 20.44 -13.84 24.25
N ALA A 168 21.31 -13.14 23.52
CA ALA A 168 20.94 -12.49 22.27
C ALA A 168 21.02 -13.43 21.04
N SER A 169 21.57 -14.62 21.19
CA SER A 169 21.91 -15.51 20.08
C SER A 169 20.86 -16.57 19.74
N LEU A 170 19.80 -16.71 20.53
CA LEU A 170 18.71 -17.64 20.24
C LEU A 170 17.75 -17.02 19.24
N LEU A 171 17.95 -17.29 17.96
CA LEU A 171 16.94 -17.03 16.94
C LEU A 171 15.78 -17.99 17.18
N GLN A 172 14.67 -17.45 17.65
CA GLN A 172 13.43 -18.19 17.85
C GLN A 172 12.59 -18.09 16.57
N LYS A 173 11.83 -19.12 16.24
CA LYS A 173 10.88 -19.07 15.14
C LYS A 173 9.69 -18.20 15.53
N ASN A 174 9.12 -17.46 14.57
CA ASN A 174 7.81 -16.86 14.75
C ASN A 174 6.74 -17.90 14.44
N VAL A 175 5.69 -17.90 15.22
CA VAL A 175 4.52 -18.74 14.99
C VAL A 175 3.38 -17.83 14.57
N TYR A 176 2.82 -18.09 13.39
CA TYR A 176 1.64 -17.39 12.90
C TYR A 176 0.43 -18.28 13.12
N TYR A 177 -0.64 -17.71 13.64
CA TYR A 177 -1.88 -18.42 13.96
C TYR A 177 -3.00 -17.94 13.04
N TRP A 178 -3.85 -18.87 12.63
CA TRP A 178 -5.14 -18.58 12.03
C TRP A 178 -6.06 -17.87 13.03
N SER A 179 -7.12 -17.24 12.56
CA SER A 179 -8.13 -16.57 13.41
C SER A 179 -8.78 -17.49 14.46
N ASN A 180 -8.74 -18.81 14.27
CA ASN A 180 -9.23 -19.80 15.21
C ASN A 180 -8.18 -20.25 16.24
N GLY A 181 -7.00 -19.63 16.30
CA GLY A 181 -5.91 -19.93 17.22
C GLY A 181 -5.08 -21.17 16.86
N LYS A 182 -5.38 -21.87 15.74
CA LYS A 182 -4.54 -22.97 15.27
C LYS A 182 -3.28 -22.44 14.58
N PRO A 183 -2.13 -23.12 14.74
CA PRO A 183 -0.92 -22.73 14.02
C PRO A 183 -1.13 -22.77 12.50
N MET A 184 -0.80 -21.69 11.82
CA MET A 184 -0.84 -21.54 10.35
C MET A 184 0.49 -21.96 9.73
N VAL A 185 1.56 -21.38 10.26
CA VAL A 185 2.92 -21.61 9.78
C VAL A 185 3.92 -21.17 10.83
N VAL A 186 5.05 -21.84 10.87
CA VAL A 186 6.22 -21.45 11.64
C VAL A 186 7.25 -20.89 10.67
N ALA A 187 7.44 -19.60 10.70
CA ALA A 187 8.31 -18.89 9.74
C ALA A 187 9.16 -17.83 10.44
N GLY A 188 10.26 -17.40 9.83
CA GLY A 188 11.22 -16.53 10.52
C GLY A 188 12.00 -17.28 11.60
N GLY A 189 12.96 -16.64 12.24
CA GLY A 189 13.85 -17.31 13.20
C GLY A 189 14.67 -18.46 12.61
N GLY A 190 14.57 -18.64 11.33
CA GLY A 190 15.37 -19.54 10.49
C GLY A 190 15.04 -21.02 10.58
N GLU A 191 14.72 -21.61 9.44
CA GLU A 191 15.55 -22.72 8.95
C GLU A 191 17.01 -22.28 8.79
N LEU A 192 17.33 -21.11 9.34
CA LEU A 192 18.65 -20.61 9.40
C LEU A 192 19.34 -21.28 10.56
N ASN A 193 19.96 -22.39 10.23
CA ASN A 193 21.09 -22.91 10.95
C ASN A 193 22.05 -21.77 11.22
N ARG A 194 21.80 -20.96 12.26
CA ARG A 194 22.86 -20.18 12.88
C ARG A 194 23.75 -21.17 13.58
N GLN A 195 24.54 -21.88 12.82
CA GLN A 195 25.64 -22.65 13.37
C GLN A 195 26.73 -21.64 13.65
N ILE A 196 26.90 -21.33 14.92
CA ILE A 196 28.08 -20.61 15.40
C ILE A 196 29.23 -21.59 15.20
N VAL A 197 30.14 -21.20 14.33
CA VAL A 197 31.36 -21.95 14.09
C VAL A 197 32.56 -21.23 14.69
N PRO A 198 33.53 -21.96 15.28
CA PRO A 198 34.76 -21.33 15.78
C PRO A 198 35.52 -20.69 14.61
N ILE A 199 36.35 -19.69 14.91
CA ILE A 199 37.13 -18.97 13.89
C ILE A 199 38.05 -19.93 13.10
N THR A 200 38.48 -21.01 13.71
CA THR A 200 39.30 -22.05 13.08
C THR A 200 38.59 -22.81 11.99
N SER A 201 37.25 -22.85 11.99
CA SER A 201 36.41 -23.45 10.93
C SER A 201 36.05 -22.45 9.81
N ILE A 202 36.43 -21.17 9.96
CA ILE A 202 36.23 -20.17 8.93
C ILE A 202 37.54 -20.02 8.17
N PRO A 203 37.58 -20.30 6.86
CA PRO A 203 38.82 -20.28 6.11
C PRO A 203 39.47 -18.92 6.12
N SER A 204 40.81 -18.91 6.13
CA SER A 204 41.60 -17.64 6.11
C SER A 204 41.28 -16.76 4.91
N THR A 205 40.91 -17.36 3.77
CA THR A 205 40.42 -16.65 2.57
C THR A 205 39.18 -15.80 2.86
N MET A 206 38.21 -16.34 3.63
CA MET A 206 37.01 -15.59 4.02
C MET A 206 37.36 -14.49 5.03
N GLN A 207 38.22 -14.77 6.01
CA GLN A 207 38.66 -13.77 6.99
C GLN A 207 39.39 -12.61 6.28
N ASN A 208 40.29 -12.91 5.34
CA ASN A 208 41.05 -11.92 4.57
C ASN A 208 40.11 -11.09 3.65
N ALA A 209 39.20 -11.72 2.96
CA ALA A 209 38.24 -11.02 2.10
C ALA A 209 37.42 -10.00 2.90
N VAL A 210 36.90 -10.40 4.06
CA VAL A 210 36.09 -9.51 4.90
C VAL A 210 36.91 -8.37 5.51
N ILE A 211 38.08 -8.66 6.04
CA ILE A 211 38.95 -7.61 6.59
C ILE A 211 39.37 -6.62 5.50
N SER A 212 39.70 -7.11 4.29
CA SER A 212 40.07 -6.28 3.16
C SER A 212 38.92 -5.41 2.66
N ALA A 213 37.72 -5.96 2.62
CA ALA A 213 36.55 -5.27 2.08
C ALA A 213 35.94 -4.27 3.07
N GLU A 214 35.87 -4.63 4.38
CA GLU A 214 35.12 -3.87 5.38
C GLU A 214 36.04 -2.99 6.26
N ASN A 215 37.20 -3.49 6.66
CA ASN A 215 38.08 -2.77 7.60
C ASN A 215 39.55 -3.22 7.52
N ALA A 216 40.31 -2.72 6.55
CA ALA A 216 41.70 -3.09 6.36
C ALA A 216 42.63 -2.84 7.58
N SER A 217 42.23 -1.90 8.47
CA SER A 217 42.97 -1.57 9.72
C SER A 217 42.54 -2.41 10.94
N PHE A 218 41.64 -3.39 10.78
CA PHE A 218 40.95 -4.10 11.86
C PHE A 218 41.89 -4.63 12.95
N GLU A 219 43.04 -5.19 12.60
CA GLU A 219 43.99 -5.74 13.58
C GLU A 219 44.68 -4.67 14.43
N LYS A 220 44.70 -3.41 13.94
CA LYS A 220 45.42 -2.29 14.56
C LYS A 220 44.47 -1.29 15.25
N ASP A 221 43.16 -1.31 14.96
CA ASP A 221 42.23 -0.38 15.56
C ASP A 221 41.78 -0.79 16.97
N SER A 222 41.31 0.17 17.77
CA SER A 222 40.79 -0.05 19.14
C SER A 222 39.27 -0.18 19.17
N GLY A 223 38.66 -0.77 18.11
CA GLY A 223 37.19 -0.88 17.96
C GLY A 223 36.59 0.26 17.17
N VAL A 224 37.31 1.35 16.95
CA VAL A 224 36.97 2.48 16.10
C VAL A 224 38.20 2.90 15.29
N ASP A 225 37.99 3.37 14.05
CA ASP A 225 39.07 3.92 13.20
C ASP A 225 38.90 5.43 13.02
N PRO A 226 39.51 6.28 13.87
CA PRO A 226 39.41 7.74 13.76
C PRO A 226 39.95 8.26 12.43
N MET A 227 40.98 7.62 11.87
CA MET A 227 41.59 8.03 10.60
C MET A 227 40.69 7.63 9.41
N GLY A 228 40.00 6.50 9.51
CA GLY A 228 38.96 6.10 8.54
C GLY A 228 37.77 7.06 8.52
N ILE A 229 37.34 7.50 9.70
CA ILE A 229 36.30 8.52 9.84
C ILE A 229 36.77 9.85 9.20
N ALA A 230 37.99 10.29 9.49
CA ALA A 230 38.53 11.52 8.91
C ALA A 230 38.67 11.43 7.38
N ARG A 231 39.12 10.30 6.85
CA ARG A 231 39.17 10.02 5.40
C ARG A 231 37.80 10.04 4.76
N ALA A 232 36.80 9.41 5.39
CA ALA A 232 35.42 9.38 4.89
C ALA A 232 34.80 10.77 4.82
N VAL A 233 35.03 11.61 5.85
CA VAL A 233 34.57 13.01 5.88
C VAL A 233 35.29 13.84 4.80
N PHE A 234 36.60 13.65 4.63
CA PHE A 234 37.39 14.35 3.63
C PHE A 234 37.00 13.97 2.20
N ASN A 235 36.76 12.68 1.92
CA ASN A 235 36.29 12.20 0.61
C ASN A 235 34.90 12.71 0.31
N MET A 236 34.01 12.72 1.31
CA MET A 236 32.64 13.26 1.18
C MET A 236 32.66 14.76 0.88
N ALA A 237 33.58 15.52 1.51
CA ALA A 237 33.75 16.96 1.25
C ALA A 237 34.26 17.26 -0.17
N ARG A 238 34.95 16.30 -0.80
CA ARG A 238 35.44 16.38 -2.20
C ARG A 238 34.48 15.81 -3.24
N GLY A 239 33.29 15.35 -2.83
CA GLY A 239 32.28 14.78 -3.75
C GLY A 239 32.56 13.34 -4.19
N GLY A 240 33.46 12.62 -3.50
CA GLY A 240 33.70 11.19 -3.72
C GLY A 240 32.61 10.31 -3.11
N GLU A 241 32.51 9.04 -3.55
CA GLU A 241 31.58 8.09 -2.99
C GLU A 241 31.81 7.88 -1.48
N THR A 242 30.73 7.77 -0.72
CA THR A 242 30.74 7.53 0.73
C THR A 242 31.29 6.15 1.03
N GLN A 243 32.56 6.07 1.31
CA GLN A 243 33.15 4.86 1.89
C GLN A 243 32.62 4.69 3.31
N SER A 244 32.12 3.49 3.66
CA SER A 244 31.63 3.19 5.01
C SER A 244 32.76 3.35 6.02
N GLY A 245 32.63 4.30 6.92
CA GLY A 245 33.61 4.54 7.99
C GLY A 245 33.37 3.69 9.25
N SER A 246 32.52 2.64 9.20
CA SER A 246 32.26 1.78 10.35
C SER A 246 33.21 0.57 10.37
N THR A 247 33.87 0.33 11.52
CA THR A 247 34.76 -0.82 11.72
C THR A 247 33.99 -2.13 11.84
N ILE A 248 34.66 -3.28 11.66
CA ILE A 248 34.11 -4.62 11.92
C ILE A 248 33.58 -4.71 13.36
N THR A 249 34.31 -4.17 14.35
CA THR A 249 33.86 -4.13 15.75
C THR A 249 32.56 -3.35 15.92
N GLN A 250 32.41 -2.19 15.27
CA GLN A 250 31.15 -1.42 15.31
C GLN A 250 29.99 -2.17 14.65
N GLN A 251 30.25 -2.87 13.56
CA GLN A 251 29.24 -3.69 12.89
C GLN A 251 28.85 -4.91 13.74
N TYR A 252 29.81 -5.57 14.40
CA TYR A 252 29.55 -6.66 15.34
C TYR A 252 28.68 -6.18 16.51
N VAL A 253 29.05 -5.07 17.15
CA VAL A 253 28.28 -4.46 18.25
C VAL A 253 26.86 -4.09 17.79
N LYS A 254 26.73 -3.47 16.63
CA LYS A 254 25.44 -3.13 16.04
C LYS A 254 24.56 -4.37 15.82
N ASN A 255 25.13 -5.45 15.28
CA ASN A 255 24.40 -6.66 14.93
C ASN A 255 23.99 -7.49 16.15
N THR A 256 24.76 -7.40 17.25
CA THR A 256 24.63 -8.25 18.44
C THR A 256 23.87 -7.56 19.59
N TYR A 257 24.16 -6.27 19.84
CA TYR A 257 23.76 -5.59 21.08
C TYR A 257 22.73 -4.48 20.91
N LEU A 258 22.48 -4.00 19.68
CA LEU A 258 21.69 -2.79 19.48
C LEU A 258 20.48 -3.03 18.57
N ASP A 259 19.42 -2.25 18.81
CA ASP A 259 18.32 -2.14 17.85
C ASP A 259 18.77 -1.38 16.58
N GLN A 260 17.97 -1.47 15.50
CA GLN A 260 18.31 -0.80 14.23
C GLN A 260 17.78 0.64 14.13
N SER A 261 17.35 1.26 15.23
CA SER A 261 16.91 2.64 15.22
C SER A 261 18.06 3.58 14.80
N GLN A 262 17.76 4.59 13.97
CA GLN A 262 18.77 5.53 13.47
C GLN A 262 18.87 6.78 14.36
N THR A 263 18.90 6.62 15.68
CA THR A 263 18.98 7.75 16.62
C THR A 263 20.43 8.10 16.97
N LEU A 264 20.68 9.38 17.25
CA LEU A 264 21.99 9.84 17.69
C LEU A 264 22.44 9.16 19.01
N LYS A 265 21.50 8.96 19.94
CA LYS A 265 21.71 8.24 21.20
C LYS A 265 22.24 6.83 20.94
N ARG A 266 21.57 6.08 20.07
CA ARG A 266 22.02 4.72 19.70
C ARG A 266 23.43 4.73 19.09
N LYS A 267 23.73 5.71 18.19
CA LYS A 267 25.05 5.78 17.54
C LYS A 267 26.17 6.09 18.53
N LEU A 268 25.90 6.90 19.56
CA LEU A 268 26.84 7.13 20.66
C LEU A 268 27.02 5.87 21.53
N THR A 269 25.94 5.17 21.87
CA THR A 269 26.01 3.92 22.60
C THR A 269 26.80 2.86 21.81
N GLU A 270 26.59 2.73 20.50
CA GLU A 270 27.37 1.87 19.60
C GLU A 270 28.87 2.19 19.70
N LEU A 271 29.25 3.48 19.66
CA LEU A 271 30.63 3.91 19.73
C LEU A 271 31.28 3.48 21.05
N PHE A 272 30.63 3.73 22.19
CA PHE A 272 31.20 3.38 23.52
C PHE A 272 31.30 1.87 23.73
N ILE A 273 30.26 1.08 23.33
CA ILE A 273 30.35 -0.38 23.41
C ILE A 273 31.47 -0.90 22.50
N SER A 274 31.60 -0.37 21.28
CA SER A 274 32.64 -0.80 20.34
C SER A 274 34.06 -0.56 20.85
N VAL A 275 34.29 0.57 21.52
CA VAL A 275 35.60 0.83 22.18
C VAL A 275 35.80 -0.18 23.33
N LYS A 276 34.78 -0.42 24.16
CA LYS A 276 34.87 -1.35 25.29
C LYS A 276 35.14 -2.79 24.84
N VAL A 277 34.43 -3.26 23.78
CA VAL A 277 34.63 -4.57 23.14
C VAL A 277 36.05 -4.65 22.53
N GLY A 278 36.44 -3.64 21.75
CA GLY A 278 37.76 -3.60 21.12
C GLY A 278 38.94 -3.61 22.09
N ILE A 279 38.74 -3.23 23.39
CA ILE A 279 39.73 -3.29 24.46
C ILE A 279 39.68 -4.62 25.20
N LYS A 280 38.48 -5.22 25.40
CA LYS A 280 38.27 -6.39 26.25
C LYS A 280 38.36 -7.72 25.53
N GLU A 281 37.97 -7.77 24.24
CA GLU A 281 37.90 -9.00 23.46
C GLU A 281 39.07 -9.12 22.49
N GLU A 282 39.53 -10.34 22.22
CA GLU A 282 40.57 -10.59 21.23
C GLU A 282 40.03 -10.36 19.81
N LYS A 283 40.87 -9.86 18.90
CA LYS A 283 40.51 -9.58 17.52
C LYS A 283 39.90 -10.78 16.78
N LYS A 284 40.43 -11.99 17.06
CA LYS A 284 39.91 -13.23 16.50
C LYS A 284 38.46 -13.51 16.95
N ASP A 285 38.11 -13.19 18.21
CA ASP A 285 36.79 -13.43 18.77
C ASP A 285 35.78 -12.39 18.26
N ILE A 286 36.21 -11.15 18.13
CA ILE A 286 35.41 -10.09 17.47
C ILE A 286 35.12 -10.45 16.02
N LEU A 287 36.10 -10.94 15.25
CA LEU A 287 35.94 -11.35 13.87
C LEU A 287 35.00 -12.59 13.77
N ALA A 288 35.22 -13.57 14.63
CA ALA A 288 34.34 -14.75 14.72
C ALA A 288 32.90 -14.33 15.05
N GLY A 289 32.72 -13.46 16.05
CA GLY A 289 31.43 -12.89 16.42
C GLY A 289 30.76 -12.16 15.26
N TYR A 290 31.49 -11.32 14.55
CA TYR A 290 30.99 -10.61 13.37
C TYR A 290 30.54 -11.59 12.27
N LEU A 291 31.40 -12.50 11.84
CA LEU A 291 31.14 -13.46 10.77
C LEU A 291 29.97 -14.42 11.09
N ASN A 292 29.77 -14.74 12.38
CA ASN A 292 28.68 -15.57 12.86
C ASN A 292 27.35 -14.79 13.07
N THR A 293 27.39 -13.44 13.11
CA THR A 293 26.19 -12.61 13.38
C THR A 293 25.74 -11.78 12.23
N ALA A 294 26.58 -11.57 11.22
CA ALA A 294 26.27 -10.76 10.05
C ALA A 294 25.16 -11.40 9.21
N TYR A 295 24.34 -10.55 8.59
CA TYR A 295 23.29 -10.96 7.65
C TYR A 295 23.82 -10.95 6.22
N TYR A 296 23.76 -12.10 5.55
CA TYR A 296 24.25 -12.30 4.18
C TYR A 296 23.16 -12.32 3.11
N GLY A 297 21.90 -12.10 3.46
CA GLY A 297 20.77 -12.27 2.54
C GLY A 297 20.19 -13.68 2.60
N ARG A 298 19.15 -13.93 1.80
CA ARG A 298 18.42 -15.23 1.75
C ARG A 298 18.01 -15.76 3.12
N GLY A 299 17.81 -14.83 4.08
CA GLY A 299 17.55 -15.18 5.47
C GLY A 299 18.79 -15.73 6.22
N ALA A 300 19.98 -15.83 5.65
CA ALA A 300 21.17 -16.41 6.26
C ALA A 300 21.89 -15.44 7.21
N TYR A 301 21.92 -15.78 8.50
CA TYR A 301 22.71 -15.11 9.53
C TYR A 301 23.91 -15.98 9.90
N GLY A 302 25.10 -15.42 9.79
CA GLY A 302 26.36 -16.14 9.98
C GLY A 302 26.86 -16.85 8.72
N ILE A 303 28.20 -16.96 8.64
CA ILE A 303 28.91 -17.45 7.44
C ILE A 303 28.60 -18.90 7.12
N GLN A 304 28.38 -19.76 8.12
CA GLN A 304 28.05 -21.17 7.90
C GLN A 304 26.68 -21.33 7.19
N ALA A 305 25.66 -20.62 7.71
CA ALA A 305 24.34 -20.63 7.11
C ALA A 305 24.37 -20.00 5.71
N ALA A 306 25.11 -18.94 5.55
CA ALA A 306 25.27 -18.25 4.27
C ALA A 306 25.96 -19.13 3.21
N SER A 307 27.06 -19.81 3.57
CA SER A 307 27.73 -20.75 2.68
C SER A 307 26.80 -21.86 2.18
N ARG A 308 25.95 -22.39 3.06
CA ARG A 308 24.93 -23.40 2.69
C ARG A 308 23.83 -22.81 1.81
N ALA A 309 23.36 -21.59 2.10
CA ALA A 309 22.31 -20.93 1.33
C ALA A 309 22.73 -20.52 -0.10
N TYR A 310 24.01 -20.16 -0.27
CA TYR A 310 24.53 -19.69 -1.56
C TYR A 310 25.23 -20.79 -2.36
N TYR A 311 25.99 -21.66 -1.69
CA TYR A 311 26.79 -22.69 -2.37
C TYR A 311 26.43 -24.14 -2.00
N GLY A 312 25.62 -24.35 -0.97
CA GLY A 312 25.17 -25.67 -0.52
C GLY A 312 26.27 -26.51 0.11
N LYS A 313 27.29 -25.86 0.70
CA LYS A 313 28.45 -26.50 1.37
C LYS A 313 28.83 -25.76 2.66
N ASP A 314 29.60 -26.40 3.50
CA ASP A 314 30.09 -25.80 4.74
C ASP A 314 31.11 -24.69 4.48
N CYS A 315 31.20 -23.73 5.40
CA CYS A 315 31.99 -22.52 5.17
C CYS A 315 33.51 -22.79 5.10
N ASP A 316 33.99 -23.89 5.72
CA ASP A 316 35.39 -24.35 5.63
C ASP A 316 35.81 -24.74 4.21
N LYS A 317 34.83 -24.99 3.31
CA LYS A 317 35.01 -25.39 1.91
C LYS A 317 34.88 -24.24 0.93
N LEU A 318 34.75 -23.01 1.41
CA LEU A 318 34.67 -21.85 0.55
C LEU A 318 36.00 -21.59 -0.18
N THR A 319 35.97 -21.44 -1.49
CA THR A 319 37.12 -21.05 -2.30
C THR A 319 37.43 -19.55 -2.11
N PRO A 320 38.62 -19.06 -2.46
CA PRO A 320 38.94 -17.63 -2.40
C PRO A 320 37.95 -16.77 -3.19
N SER A 321 37.53 -17.23 -4.39
CA SER A 321 36.54 -16.54 -5.23
C SER A 321 35.18 -16.43 -4.56
N GLU A 322 34.67 -17.52 -3.98
CA GLU A 322 33.42 -17.54 -3.22
C GLU A 322 33.50 -16.72 -1.95
N SER A 323 34.62 -16.74 -1.24
CA SER A 323 34.88 -15.93 -0.05
C SER A 323 34.77 -14.42 -0.36
N ALA A 324 35.37 -13.99 -1.46
CA ALA A 324 35.29 -12.61 -1.93
C ALA A 324 33.84 -12.19 -2.27
N PHE A 325 33.05 -13.07 -2.86
CA PHE A 325 31.61 -12.80 -3.11
C PHE A 325 30.82 -12.76 -1.79
N MET A 326 31.05 -13.69 -0.87
CA MET A 326 30.43 -13.67 0.45
C MET A 326 30.74 -12.37 1.21
N ALA A 327 31.97 -11.86 1.12
CA ALA A 327 32.34 -10.56 1.68
C ALA A 327 31.61 -9.40 0.98
N ALA A 328 31.40 -9.48 -0.34
CA ALA A 328 30.64 -8.49 -1.10
C ALA A 328 29.18 -8.35 -0.63
N LEU A 329 28.55 -9.48 -0.22
CA LEU A 329 27.17 -9.49 0.29
C LEU A 329 26.98 -8.69 1.58
N LEU A 330 28.02 -8.57 2.43
CA LEU A 330 27.93 -7.85 3.70
C LEU A 330 27.64 -6.36 3.52
N ASN A 331 28.04 -5.80 2.40
CA ASN A 331 27.77 -4.39 2.08
C ASN A 331 26.31 -4.09 1.79
N GLY A 332 25.51 -5.11 1.44
CA GLY A 332 24.08 -5.00 1.18
C GLY A 332 23.55 -6.21 0.40
N PRO A 333 23.12 -7.27 1.07
CA PRO A 333 22.74 -8.51 0.43
C PRO A 333 21.69 -8.36 -0.69
N ASN A 334 20.69 -7.49 -0.46
CA ASN A 334 19.64 -7.24 -1.44
C ASN A 334 20.12 -6.52 -2.72
N LEU A 335 21.29 -5.92 -2.69
CA LEU A 335 21.90 -5.23 -3.83
C LEU A 335 22.83 -6.12 -4.65
N TYR A 336 23.34 -7.20 -4.04
CA TYR A 336 24.38 -8.05 -4.60
C TYR A 336 23.94 -9.50 -4.82
N ASP A 337 22.76 -9.94 -4.36
CA ASP A 337 22.24 -11.26 -4.72
C ASP A 337 21.65 -11.24 -6.14
N PRO A 338 22.20 -12.04 -7.09
CA PRO A 338 21.73 -12.06 -8.48
C PRO A 338 20.27 -12.49 -8.66
N TYR A 339 19.66 -13.10 -7.64
CA TYR A 339 18.33 -13.74 -7.72
C TYR A 339 17.21 -13.01 -6.98
N ILE A 340 17.46 -11.86 -6.33
CA ILE A 340 16.45 -11.23 -5.46
C ILE A 340 15.27 -10.61 -6.20
N THR A 341 15.45 -10.01 -7.39
CA THR A 341 14.35 -9.44 -8.19
C THR A 341 14.52 -9.69 -9.68
N THR A 342 13.41 -9.87 -10.40
CA THR A 342 13.41 -10.06 -11.85
C THR A 342 13.86 -8.81 -12.60
N GLU A 343 13.38 -7.63 -12.19
CA GLU A 343 13.79 -6.34 -12.79
C GLU A 343 15.25 -5.99 -12.50
N ALA A 344 15.71 -6.30 -11.30
CA ALA A 344 17.07 -6.01 -10.86
C ALA A 344 18.05 -7.17 -11.15
N LYS A 345 17.62 -8.30 -11.69
CA LYS A 345 18.45 -9.50 -11.89
C LYS A 345 19.75 -9.16 -12.62
N GLY A 346 19.67 -8.51 -13.75
CA GLY A 346 20.85 -8.08 -14.52
C GLY A 346 21.66 -6.97 -13.84
N ALA A 347 21.01 -6.06 -13.11
CA ALA A 347 21.67 -4.98 -12.40
C ALA A 347 22.36 -5.47 -11.11
N ASN A 348 21.75 -6.41 -10.39
CA ASN A 348 22.35 -7.03 -9.21
C ASN A 348 23.56 -7.87 -9.60
N LEU A 349 23.46 -8.67 -10.65
CA LEU A 349 24.60 -9.46 -11.14
C LEU A 349 25.81 -8.57 -11.48
N LYS A 350 25.59 -7.50 -12.27
CA LYS A 350 26.66 -6.54 -12.59
C LYS A 350 27.29 -5.90 -11.36
N ARG A 351 26.48 -5.56 -10.35
CA ARG A 351 26.98 -5.01 -9.08
C ARG A 351 27.75 -6.05 -8.29
N ALA A 352 27.26 -7.29 -8.26
CA ALA A 352 27.91 -8.41 -7.60
C ALA A 352 29.28 -8.70 -8.21
N GLU A 353 29.36 -8.81 -9.53
CA GLU A 353 30.62 -9.01 -10.28
C GLU A 353 31.62 -7.88 -10.02
N ALA A 354 31.17 -6.63 -10.09
CA ALA A 354 32.02 -5.47 -9.85
C ALA A 354 32.54 -5.42 -8.41
N ARG A 355 31.68 -5.70 -7.39
CA ARG A 355 32.08 -5.69 -5.98
C ARG A 355 32.98 -6.89 -5.64
N TRP A 356 32.67 -8.08 -6.17
CA TRP A 356 33.51 -9.27 -6.05
C TRP A 356 34.92 -9.04 -6.59
N LYS A 357 35.02 -8.52 -7.83
CA LYS A 357 36.31 -8.18 -8.42
C LYS A 357 37.08 -7.16 -7.59
N TRP A 358 36.38 -6.10 -7.15
CA TRP A 358 36.97 -5.09 -6.27
C TRP A 358 37.49 -5.69 -4.96
N THR A 359 36.76 -6.67 -4.37
CA THR A 359 37.21 -7.33 -3.13
C THR A 359 38.50 -8.10 -3.34
N LEU A 360 38.61 -8.90 -4.41
CA LEU A 360 39.85 -9.62 -4.76
C LEU A 360 41.02 -8.67 -5.02
N ASP A 361 40.81 -7.62 -5.81
CA ASP A 361 41.81 -6.62 -6.10
C ASP A 361 42.25 -5.88 -4.81
N ARG A 362 41.29 -5.65 -3.90
CA ARG A 362 41.58 -5.05 -2.59
C ARG A 362 42.37 -5.96 -1.67
N GLU A 363 42.14 -7.27 -1.69
CA GLU A 363 42.95 -8.22 -0.94
C GLU A 363 44.43 -8.16 -1.34
N VAL A 364 44.72 -8.02 -2.64
CA VAL A 364 46.04 -7.83 -3.17
C VAL A 364 46.61 -6.48 -2.74
N GLU A 365 45.87 -5.39 -2.86
CA GLU A 365 46.29 -4.03 -2.51
C GLU A 365 46.70 -3.92 -1.03
N VAL A 366 46.00 -4.61 -0.12
CA VAL A 366 46.27 -4.57 1.32
C VAL A 366 47.22 -5.70 1.78
N GLY A 367 47.75 -6.47 0.83
CA GLY A 367 48.74 -7.52 1.09
C GLY A 367 48.22 -8.81 1.74
N ARG A 368 46.89 -9.08 1.60
CA ARG A 368 46.25 -10.30 2.14
C ARG A 368 46.09 -11.42 1.11
N MET A 369 46.30 -11.12 -0.17
CA MET A 369 46.38 -12.06 -1.27
C MET A 369 47.60 -11.75 -2.13
N LYS A 370 48.27 -12.76 -2.68
CA LYS A 370 49.37 -12.56 -3.65
C LYS A 370 48.78 -12.44 -5.07
N ASN A 371 49.50 -11.71 -5.95
CA ASN A 371 49.09 -11.62 -7.36
C ASN A 371 48.97 -13.02 -8.01
N ALA A 372 49.89 -13.93 -7.74
CA ALA A 372 49.88 -15.29 -8.24
C ALA A 372 48.60 -16.09 -7.86
N ASP A 373 47.99 -15.77 -6.70
CA ASP A 373 46.76 -16.42 -6.25
C ASP A 373 45.54 -15.70 -6.83
N ARG A 374 45.62 -14.40 -7.17
CA ARG A 374 44.59 -13.57 -7.76
C ARG A 374 44.42 -13.80 -9.27
N ASP A 375 45.51 -13.91 -10.00
CA ASP A 375 45.54 -13.95 -11.45
C ASP A 375 44.72 -15.09 -12.07
N PRO A 376 44.64 -16.32 -11.48
CA PRO A 376 43.79 -17.38 -11.99
C PRO A 376 42.30 -17.15 -11.79
N ILE A 377 41.88 -16.28 -10.86
CA ILE A 377 40.49 -16.06 -10.52
C ILE A 377 39.86 -15.04 -11.51
N LYS A 378 39.24 -15.53 -12.58
CA LYS A 378 38.67 -14.71 -13.65
C LYS A 378 37.18 -14.72 -13.70
N ASP A 379 36.53 -15.80 -13.28
CA ASP A 379 35.09 -16.00 -13.41
C ASP A 379 34.39 -15.74 -12.07
N PHE A 380 33.27 -15.06 -12.17
CA PHE A 380 32.39 -14.80 -11.03
C PHE A 380 31.78 -16.12 -10.52
N PRO A 381 31.86 -16.41 -9.21
CA PRO A 381 31.37 -17.65 -8.63
C PRO A 381 29.85 -17.61 -8.46
N MET A 382 29.10 -17.85 -9.54
CA MET A 382 27.63 -17.80 -9.49
C MET A 382 27.08 -18.66 -8.35
N PRO A 383 26.28 -18.09 -7.44
CA PRO A 383 25.66 -18.86 -6.37
C PRO A 383 24.51 -19.72 -6.91
N LYS A 384 24.11 -20.74 -6.14
CA LYS A 384 22.93 -21.56 -6.41
C LYS A 384 21.67 -20.70 -6.32
N GLU A 385 20.63 -21.09 -7.06
CA GLU A 385 19.30 -20.52 -6.94
C GLU A 385 18.75 -20.69 -5.50
N PRO A 386 18.11 -19.66 -4.93
CA PRO A 386 17.57 -19.78 -3.56
C PRO A 386 16.48 -20.85 -3.51
N LYS A 387 16.64 -21.83 -2.61
CA LYS A 387 15.57 -22.77 -2.26
C LYS A 387 14.66 -22.11 -1.23
N LYS A 388 13.38 -22.01 -1.53
CA LYS A 388 12.40 -21.45 -0.58
C LYS A 388 11.93 -22.52 0.42
N ALA A 389 11.71 -22.07 1.67
CA ALA A 389 11.13 -22.89 2.71
C ALA A 389 9.78 -23.49 2.26
N MET A 390 9.62 -24.79 2.37
CA MET A 390 8.43 -25.52 1.92
C MET A 390 7.15 -25.09 2.67
N ASP A 391 7.28 -24.55 3.87
CA ASP A 391 6.16 -24.10 4.71
C ASP A 391 5.45 -22.84 4.20
N LEU A 392 6.08 -22.08 3.29
CA LEU A 392 5.53 -20.83 2.70
C LEU A 392 4.92 -21.03 1.29
N ARG A 393 4.69 -22.27 0.87
CA ARG A 393 4.04 -22.57 -0.41
C ARG A 393 2.58 -22.12 -0.44
N GLY A 394 2.05 -21.96 -1.66
CA GLY A 394 0.66 -21.57 -1.89
C GLY A 394 0.38 -20.17 -1.34
N GLN A 395 -0.74 -20.02 -0.65
CA GLN A 395 -1.17 -18.72 -0.10
C GLN A 395 -0.39 -18.32 1.16
N LYS A 396 0.18 -19.28 1.93
CA LYS A 396 0.78 -19.00 3.24
C LYS A 396 1.91 -17.98 3.19
N GLY A 397 2.73 -17.97 2.13
CA GLY A 397 3.78 -16.97 1.99
C GLY A 397 3.23 -15.54 1.85
N TYR A 398 2.17 -15.36 1.06
CA TYR A 398 1.52 -14.04 0.92
C TYR A 398 0.87 -13.57 2.23
N LEU A 399 0.27 -14.50 3.00
CA LEU A 399 -0.34 -14.20 4.31
C LEU A 399 0.71 -13.74 5.32
N VAL A 400 1.85 -14.42 5.38
CA VAL A 400 2.98 -14.06 6.26
C VAL A 400 3.55 -12.69 5.88
N ASP A 401 3.77 -12.45 4.59
CA ASP A 401 4.28 -11.15 4.12
C ASP A 401 3.30 -10.02 4.43
N LEU A 402 2.00 -10.24 4.24
CA LEU A 402 0.96 -9.26 4.58
C LEU A 402 0.91 -8.96 6.08
N ALA A 403 1.02 -10.00 6.94
CA ALA A 403 1.07 -9.83 8.39
C ALA A 403 2.34 -9.07 8.83
N ASN A 404 3.50 -9.41 8.29
CA ASN A 404 4.76 -8.72 8.59
C ASN A 404 4.74 -7.25 8.17
N ASN A 405 4.23 -6.96 6.97
CA ASN A 405 4.07 -5.59 6.47
C ASN A 405 3.12 -4.79 7.38
N TYR A 406 2.02 -5.41 7.84
CA TYR A 406 1.11 -4.79 8.78
C TYR A 406 1.79 -4.47 10.13
N ILE A 407 2.51 -5.44 10.72
CA ILE A 407 3.21 -5.27 12.00
C ILE A 407 4.25 -4.14 11.90
N THR A 408 5.07 -4.14 10.86
CA THR A 408 6.13 -3.14 10.70
C THR A 408 5.59 -1.74 10.43
N ALA A 409 4.43 -1.62 9.78
CA ALA A 409 3.78 -0.34 9.49
C ALA A 409 3.03 0.24 10.70
N ASN A 410 2.46 -0.61 11.58
CA ASN A 410 1.54 -0.20 12.63
C ASN A 410 2.08 -0.35 14.05
N THR A 411 3.28 -0.92 14.22
CA THR A 411 3.88 -1.16 15.54
C THR A 411 5.33 -0.66 15.60
N LYS A 412 5.95 -0.77 16.77
CA LYS A 412 7.38 -0.53 16.95
C LYS A 412 8.24 -1.76 16.63
N ILE A 413 7.63 -2.88 16.21
CA ILE A 413 8.33 -4.11 15.85
C ILE A 413 8.86 -3.94 14.42
N THR A 414 10.17 -3.95 14.29
CA THR A 414 10.84 -3.77 12.99
C THR A 414 11.00 -5.11 12.27
N ASP A 415 11.24 -5.07 10.94
CA ASP A 415 11.58 -6.25 10.14
C ASP A 415 12.79 -7.02 10.72
N ALA A 416 13.80 -6.31 11.25
CA ALA A 416 14.93 -6.92 11.91
C ALA A 416 14.56 -7.66 13.20
N MET A 417 13.58 -7.16 13.95
CA MET A 417 13.07 -7.82 15.15
C MET A 417 12.26 -9.07 14.79
N LEU A 418 11.41 -9.01 13.77
CA LEU A 418 10.68 -10.17 13.22
C LEU A 418 11.66 -11.24 12.70
N LYS A 419 12.75 -10.84 12.05
CA LYS A 419 13.79 -11.77 11.61
C LYS A 419 14.55 -12.42 12.77
N LYS A 420 14.67 -11.77 13.93
CA LYS A 420 15.18 -12.39 15.16
C LYS A 420 14.21 -13.44 15.72
N GLY A 421 12.92 -13.29 15.46
CA GLY A 421 11.89 -14.22 15.83
C GLY A 421 11.46 -14.21 17.31
N GLY A 422 10.77 -15.27 17.70
CA GLY A 422 10.21 -15.45 19.04
C GLY A 422 8.88 -14.74 19.23
N TYR A 423 8.19 -14.40 18.14
CA TYR A 423 6.87 -13.78 18.19
C TYR A 423 5.78 -14.83 17.92
N GLU A 424 4.70 -14.74 18.68
CA GLU A 424 3.42 -15.37 18.43
C GLU A 424 2.51 -14.33 17.79
N ILE A 425 2.10 -14.57 16.53
CA ILE A 425 1.40 -13.61 15.69
C ILE A 425 0.02 -14.15 15.37
N HIS A 426 -0.99 -13.61 16.03
CA HIS A 426 -2.39 -13.97 15.83
C HIS A 426 -2.95 -13.13 14.68
N THR A 427 -3.29 -13.80 13.58
CA THR A 427 -3.79 -13.15 12.37
C THR A 427 -5.31 -13.19 12.29
N THR A 428 -5.88 -12.35 11.43
CA THR A 428 -7.33 -12.33 11.13
C THR A 428 -7.74 -13.38 10.10
N PHE A 429 -6.79 -14.10 9.49
CA PHE A 429 -7.05 -15.00 8.38
C PHE A 429 -7.81 -16.26 8.80
N ASP A 430 -8.87 -16.57 8.06
CA ASP A 430 -9.66 -17.79 8.23
C ASP A 430 -9.18 -18.87 7.26
N GLU A 431 -8.71 -20.00 7.79
CA GLU A 431 -8.12 -21.08 7.01
C GLU A 431 -9.07 -21.59 5.92
N LYS A 432 -10.35 -21.80 6.27
CA LYS A 432 -11.37 -22.28 5.34
C LYS A 432 -11.58 -21.27 4.22
N GLN A 433 -11.75 -20.01 4.56
CA GLN A 433 -12.00 -18.97 3.55
C GLN A 433 -10.81 -18.77 2.61
N VAL A 434 -9.57 -18.80 3.12
CA VAL A 434 -8.36 -18.74 2.30
C VAL A 434 -8.31 -19.90 1.30
N ASN A 435 -8.57 -21.13 1.78
CA ASN A 435 -8.53 -22.32 0.94
C ASN A 435 -9.65 -22.33 -0.10
N GLU A 436 -10.87 -21.93 0.27
CA GLU A 436 -12.01 -21.87 -0.66
C GLU A 436 -11.81 -20.79 -1.74
N LEU A 437 -11.21 -19.65 -1.38
CA LEU A 437 -10.89 -18.61 -2.36
C LEU A 437 -9.87 -19.12 -3.39
N ALA A 438 -8.82 -19.77 -2.92
CA ALA A 438 -7.82 -20.39 -3.80
C ALA A 438 -8.43 -21.50 -4.67
N ALA A 439 -9.28 -22.35 -4.10
CA ALA A 439 -9.95 -23.42 -4.84
C ALA A 439 -10.89 -22.88 -5.93
N SER A 440 -11.63 -21.80 -5.66
CA SER A 440 -12.53 -21.17 -6.64
C SER A 440 -11.76 -20.53 -7.80
N VAL A 441 -10.60 -19.89 -7.54
CA VAL A 441 -9.72 -19.39 -8.59
C VAL A 441 -9.12 -20.55 -9.40
N ASP A 442 -8.63 -21.59 -8.72
CA ASP A 442 -8.03 -22.75 -9.38
C ASP A 442 -9.04 -23.51 -10.26
N LYS A 443 -10.29 -23.64 -9.82
CA LYS A 443 -11.40 -24.24 -10.57
C LYS A 443 -11.60 -23.50 -11.90
N VAL A 444 -11.87 -22.20 -11.83
CA VAL A 444 -12.10 -21.37 -13.02
C VAL A 444 -10.87 -21.36 -13.94
N THR A 445 -9.65 -21.33 -13.36
CA THR A 445 -8.41 -21.37 -14.12
C THR A 445 -8.29 -22.70 -14.90
N LYS A 446 -8.52 -23.84 -14.25
CA LYS A 446 -8.45 -25.17 -14.88
C LYS A 446 -9.51 -25.39 -15.95
N GLU A 447 -10.70 -24.86 -15.75
CA GLU A 447 -11.83 -25.01 -16.68
C GLU A 447 -11.68 -24.15 -17.94
N HIS A 448 -11.07 -22.96 -17.82
CA HIS A 448 -11.13 -21.96 -18.87
C HIS A 448 -9.78 -21.49 -19.41
N ILE A 449 -8.70 -21.48 -18.62
CA ILE A 449 -7.40 -20.91 -19.00
C ILE A 449 -6.45 -22.03 -19.42
N ASP A 450 -6.13 -22.10 -20.70
CA ASP A 450 -5.25 -23.13 -21.27
C ASP A 450 -4.16 -22.51 -22.16
N PRO A 451 -3.00 -22.14 -21.58
CA PRO A 451 -1.88 -21.54 -22.32
C PRO A 451 -1.30 -22.44 -23.41
N ALA A 452 -1.53 -23.75 -23.34
CA ALA A 452 -1.06 -24.70 -24.37
C ALA A 452 -1.95 -24.65 -25.62
N LYS A 453 -3.24 -24.37 -25.45
CA LYS A 453 -4.19 -24.24 -26.54
C LYS A 453 -4.29 -22.81 -27.08
N ARG A 454 -4.16 -21.82 -26.21
CA ARG A 454 -4.35 -20.41 -26.57
C ARG A 454 -3.18 -19.56 -26.03
N GLU A 455 -2.41 -18.96 -26.93
CA GLU A 455 -1.30 -18.06 -26.59
C GLU A 455 -1.76 -16.88 -25.72
N VAL A 456 -2.99 -16.39 -25.95
CA VAL A 456 -3.56 -15.30 -25.17
C VAL A 456 -3.85 -15.67 -23.71
N ASP A 457 -3.88 -16.95 -23.35
CA ASP A 457 -4.06 -17.44 -21.99
C ASP A 457 -2.77 -17.38 -21.15
N LYS A 458 -1.61 -17.15 -21.79
CA LYS A 458 -0.37 -16.93 -21.08
C LYS A 458 -0.42 -15.65 -20.29
N TYR A 459 0.25 -15.64 -19.14
CA TYR A 459 0.42 -14.49 -18.26
C TYR A 459 -0.88 -13.98 -17.59
N VAL A 460 -1.94 -14.78 -17.59
CA VAL A 460 -3.16 -14.48 -16.86
C VAL A 460 -2.89 -14.55 -15.36
N GLN A 461 -3.33 -13.52 -14.64
CA GLN A 461 -3.18 -13.41 -13.20
C GLN A 461 -4.51 -13.04 -12.55
N PHE A 462 -4.69 -13.51 -11.32
CA PHE A 462 -5.81 -13.18 -10.45
C PHE A 462 -5.29 -12.59 -9.14
N GLY A 463 -6.05 -11.66 -8.57
CA GLY A 463 -5.89 -11.17 -7.22
C GLY A 463 -7.25 -11.10 -6.54
N GLY A 464 -7.32 -11.45 -5.26
CA GLY A 464 -8.59 -11.43 -4.54
C GLY A 464 -8.42 -11.16 -3.05
N ALA A 465 -9.44 -10.57 -2.42
CA ALA A 465 -9.45 -10.33 -0.99
C ALA A 465 -10.87 -10.30 -0.44
N SER A 466 -11.02 -10.75 0.81
CA SER A 466 -12.27 -10.72 1.57
C SER A 466 -12.06 -9.99 2.88
N VAL A 467 -12.94 -9.03 3.15
CA VAL A 467 -12.95 -8.19 4.35
C VAL A 467 -14.31 -8.30 5.05
N GLU A 468 -14.30 -8.49 6.34
CA GLU A 468 -15.50 -8.58 7.17
C GLU A 468 -16.05 -7.17 7.45
N PRO A 469 -17.29 -6.86 7.02
CA PRO A 469 -17.92 -5.55 7.24
C PRO A 469 -18.05 -5.23 8.74
N GLY A 470 -17.82 -3.96 9.09
CA GLY A 470 -17.97 -3.47 10.45
C GLY A 470 -16.86 -3.89 11.40
N THR A 471 -15.86 -4.66 10.93
CA THR A 471 -14.66 -5.02 11.71
C THR A 471 -13.37 -4.65 11.01
N GLY A 472 -13.33 -4.70 9.68
CA GLY A 472 -12.13 -4.49 8.88
C GLY A 472 -11.18 -5.71 8.83
N LYS A 473 -11.55 -6.86 9.39
CA LYS A 473 -10.73 -8.10 9.36
C LYS A 473 -10.53 -8.58 7.93
N ILE A 474 -9.29 -8.74 7.52
CA ILE A 474 -8.94 -9.45 6.28
C ILE A 474 -9.02 -10.93 6.59
N VAL A 475 -10.07 -11.60 6.12
CA VAL A 475 -10.29 -13.02 6.44
C VAL A 475 -9.73 -13.98 5.38
N ALA A 476 -9.58 -13.51 4.12
CA ALA A 476 -8.96 -14.28 3.06
C ALA A 476 -8.30 -13.38 2.03
N ILE A 477 -7.24 -13.88 1.40
CA ILE A 477 -6.64 -13.30 0.20
C ILE A 477 -6.29 -14.40 -0.81
N TYR A 478 -6.21 -14.02 -2.09
CA TYR A 478 -5.56 -14.77 -3.14
C TYR A 478 -4.46 -13.91 -3.75
N GLY A 479 -3.20 -14.20 -3.38
CA GLY A 479 -2.02 -13.42 -3.79
C GLY A 479 -1.35 -13.91 -5.07
N GLY A 480 -1.85 -15.01 -5.66
CA GLY A 480 -1.26 -15.71 -6.80
C GLY A 480 -1.25 -17.21 -6.56
N LYS A 481 -0.78 -18.00 -7.54
CA LYS A 481 -0.83 -19.47 -7.45
C LYS A 481 0.04 -20.02 -6.32
N ASP A 482 1.25 -19.52 -6.17
CA ASP A 482 2.22 -19.99 -5.16
C ASP A 482 3.24 -18.88 -4.86
N ALA A 483 3.29 -18.43 -3.61
CA ALA A 483 4.20 -17.39 -3.14
C ALA A 483 5.70 -17.75 -3.33
N THR A 484 6.02 -19.03 -3.55
CA THR A 484 7.39 -19.48 -3.82
C THR A 484 7.78 -19.41 -5.31
N GLN A 485 6.82 -19.18 -6.20
CA GLN A 485 7.00 -19.09 -7.66
C GLN A 485 6.64 -17.69 -8.20
N HIS A 486 5.59 -17.09 -7.66
CA HIS A 486 5.12 -15.75 -8.00
C HIS A 486 5.25 -14.87 -6.75
N TYR A 487 6.16 -13.89 -6.77
CA TYR A 487 6.57 -13.12 -5.58
C TYR A 487 5.65 -11.96 -5.25
N THR A 488 4.94 -11.44 -6.27
CA THR A 488 4.02 -10.32 -6.10
C THR A 488 2.75 -10.80 -5.44
N ASN A 489 2.36 -10.21 -4.31
CA ASN A 489 1.07 -10.46 -3.70
C ASN A 489 -0.01 -9.69 -4.48
N ASN A 490 -0.70 -10.38 -5.40
CA ASN A 490 -1.74 -9.79 -6.23
C ASN A 490 -2.92 -9.22 -5.45
N ALA A 491 -3.16 -9.71 -4.22
CA ALA A 491 -4.22 -9.17 -3.36
C ALA A 491 -3.92 -7.77 -2.84
N ASP A 492 -2.63 -7.44 -2.62
CA ASP A 492 -2.16 -6.14 -2.14
C ASP A 492 -1.46 -5.31 -3.22
N TYR A 493 -1.39 -5.82 -4.44
CA TYR A 493 -0.77 -5.13 -5.57
C TYR A 493 -1.61 -3.94 -6.02
N THR A 494 -0.99 -2.78 -6.15
CA THR A 494 -1.54 -1.57 -6.73
C THR A 494 -1.03 -1.37 -8.16
N GLY A 495 -1.79 -0.69 -9.01
CA GLY A 495 -1.40 -0.44 -10.40
C GLY A 495 -2.36 -1.03 -11.43
N VAL A 496 -3.28 -1.92 -11.02
CA VAL A 496 -4.34 -2.46 -11.88
C VAL A 496 -5.59 -1.60 -11.77
N GLN A 497 -5.93 -0.85 -12.82
CA GLN A 497 -7.12 0.00 -12.84
C GLN A 497 -8.40 -0.82 -12.60
N VAL A 498 -9.29 -0.30 -11.75
CA VAL A 498 -10.49 -1.02 -11.32
C VAL A 498 -11.71 -0.81 -12.21
N GLY A 499 -11.65 0.16 -13.13
CA GLY A 499 -12.76 0.48 -14.05
C GLY A 499 -14.06 0.77 -13.30
N SER A 500 -15.16 0.35 -13.87
CA SER A 500 -16.52 0.67 -13.39
C SER A 500 -16.85 0.24 -11.96
N THR A 501 -15.97 -0.50 -11.25
CA THR A 501 -16.15 -0.72 -9.80
C THR A 501 -15.96 0.58 -8.99
N PHE A 502 -15.49 1.65 -9.62
CA PHE A 502 -15.38 2.97 -9.00
C PHE A 502 -16.70 3.77 -9.00
N LYS A 503 -17.66 3.46 -9.88
CA LYS A 503 -18.94 4.19 -10.02
C LYS A 503 -19.78 4.28 -8.74
N PRO A 504 -19.79 3.30 -7.81
CA PRO A 504 -20.49 3.43 -6.54
C PRO A 504 -20.04 4.62 -5.69
N PHE A 505 -18.74 4.99 -5.74
CA PHE A 505 -18.21 6.15 -5.02
C PHE A 505 -18.69 7.46 -5.64
N VAL A 506 -18.86 7.51 -6.97
CA VAL A 506 -19.47 8.65 -7.67
C VAL A 506 -20.93 8.84 -7.22
N LEU A 507 -21.68 7.75 -7.14
CA LEU A 507 -23.07 7.78 -6.67
C LEU A 507 -23.15 8.20 -5.20
N ALA A 508 -22.26 7.67 -4.34
CA ALA A 508 -22.17 8.05 -2.93
C ALA A 508 -21.87 9.54 -2.77
N ALA A 509 -20.91 10.09 -3.54
CA ALA A 509 -20.62 11.52 -3.56
C ALA A 509 -21.84 12.36 -3.97
N ALA A 510 -22.56 11.94 -5.00
CA ALA A 510 -23.78 12.63 -5.46
C ALA A 510 -24.91 12.63 -4.42
N MET A 511 -25.02 11.56 -3.64
CA MET A 511 -26.00 11.44 -2.55
C MET A 511 -25.58 12.17 -1.27
N SER A 512 -24.29 12.25 -0.98
CA SER A 512 -23.74 12.92 0.22
C SER A 512 -23.66 14.43 0.04
N ASP A 513 -22.95 14.85 -1.01
CA ASP A 513 -22.59 16.25 -1.27
C ASP A 513 -23.53 16.94 -2.26
N GLY A 514 -24.09 16.17 -3.20
CA GLY A 514 -24.99 16.68 -4.22
C GLY A 514 -24.28 17.24 -5.47
N VAL A 515 -25.05 17.44 -6.54
CA VAL A 515 -24.59 18.14 -7.76
C VAL A 515 -24.65 19.63 -7.56
N ARG A 516 -23.76 20.36 -8.23
CA ARG A 516 -23.68 21.82 -8.20
C ARG A 516 -24.82 22.43 -8.99
N ASP A 517 -25.32 23.55 -8.51
CA ASP A 517 -26.27 24.38 -9.26
C ASP A 517 -25.51 25.11 -10.39
N PRO A 518 -26.00 25.08 -11.66
CA PRO A 518 -25.33 25.73 -12.78
C PRO A 518 -25.09 27.26 -12.60
N HIS A 519 -25.98 27.94 -11.86
CA HIS A 519 -25.94 29.40 -11.65
C HIS A 519 -25.31 29.79 -10.31
N ASN A 520 -25.20 28.83 -9.34
CA ASN A 520 -24.59 29.07 -8.03
C ASN A 520 -23.85 27.81 -7.56
N PRO A 521 -22.53 27.69 -7.81
CA PRO A 521 -21.76 26.50 -7.51
C PRO A 521 -21.68 26.12 -6.02
N GLU A 522 -21.94 27.06 -5.12
CA GLU A 522 -22.03 26.82 -3.68
C GLU A 522 -23.33 26.10 -3.29
N ARG A 523 -24.37 26.26 -4.07
CA ARG A 523 -25.63 25.55 -3.89
C ARG A 523 -25.53 24.14 -4.48
N ARG A 524 -25.89 23.15 -3.69
CA ARG A 524 -25.85 21.75 -4.11
C ARG A 524 -27.18 21.05 -3.87
N THR A 525 -27.53 20.16 -4.76
CA THR A 525 -28.74 19.32 -4.65
C THR A 525 -28.32 17.86 -4.53
N ARG A 526 -28.64 17.24 -3.38
CA ARG A 526 -28.42 15.79 -3.20
C ARG A 526 -29.26 15.00 -4.15
N VAL A 527 -28.66 13.98 -4.76
CA VAL A 527 -29.20 13.25 -5.89
C VAL A 527 -29.89 11.97 -5.42
N SER A 528 -31.06 11.69 -5.98
CA SER A 528 -31.73 10.39 -5.85
C SER A 528 -31.21 9.39 -6.89
N PRO A 529 -31.21 8.06 -6.63
CA PRO A 529 -30.91 7.04 -7.64
C PRO A 529 -31.83 7.07 -8.88
N ASN A 530 -32.97 7.72 -8.76
CA ASN A 530 -33.95 7.90 -9.84
C ASN A 530 -33.67 9.13 -10.73
N SER A 531 -32.62 9.89 -10.45
CA SER A 531 -32.18 11.00 -11.28
C SER A 531 -31.82 10.52 -12.69
N ILE A 532 -32.15 11.32 -13.69
CA ILE A 532 -32.12 10.94 -15.10
C ILE A 532 -30.96 11.64 -15.78
N TYR A 533 -30.17 10.86 -16.51
CA TYR A 533 -29.03 11.31 -17.30
C TYR A 533 -29.11 10.74 -18.72
N ASN A 534 -28.42 11.37 -19.66
CA ASN A 534 -28.32 10.86 -21.02
C ASN A 534 -27.31 9.69 -21.05
N GLY A 535 -27.77 8.53 -21.50
CA GLY A 535 -27.00 7.31 -21.65
C GLY A 535 -26.50 7.06 -23.07
N ASP A 536 -26.62 7.99 -24.00
CA ASP A 536 -26.19 7.80 -25.38
C ASP A 536 -24.66 7.75 -25.50
N ASN A 537 -24.21 6.99 -26.47
CA ASN A 537 -22.82 6.82 -26.79
C ASN A 537 -22.20 8.08 -27.37
N LYS A 538 -20.90 8.28 -27.16
CA LYS A 538 -20.15 9.48 -27.59
C LYS A 538 -20.76 10.80 -27.09
N LEU A 539 -21.35 10.76 -25.90
CA LEU A 539 -21.86 11.94 -25.22
C LEU A 539 -20.78 13.02 -25.11
N LYS A 540 -21.08 14.23 -25.58
CA LYS A 540 -20.24 15.40 -25.37
C LYS A 540 -20.25 15.78 -23.90
N LEU A 541 -19.09 15.82 -23.27
CA LEU A 541 -18.97 16.06 -21.84
C LEU A 541 -19.14 17.56 -21.53
N LEU A 542 -19.96 17.85 -20.53
CA LEU A 542 -20.23 19.20 -20.07
C LEU A 542 -19.59 19.47 -18.70
N ASN A 543 -19.24 20.70 -18.44
CA ASN A 543 -19.01 21.21 -17.10
C ASN A 543 -20.39 21.37 -16.39
N TYR A 544 -20.37 21.50 -15.05
CA TYR A 544 -21.56 21.62 -14.22
C TYR A 544 -22.45 22.85 -14.60
N ASP A 545 -21.87 23.84 -15.25
CA ASP A 545 -22.54 25.07 -15.70
C ASP A 545 -23.11 24.96 -17.13
N GLY A 546 -23.04 23.77 -17.72
CA GLY A 546 -23.53 23.48 -19.06
C GLY A 546 -22.56 23.85 -20.19
N THR A 547 -21.40 24.43 -19.89
CA THR A 547 -20.38 24.68 -20.90
C THR A 547 -19.69 23.39 -21.32
N VAL A 548 -19.20 23.31 -22.57
CA VAL A 548 -18.48 22.14 -23.08
C VAL A 548 -17.15 21.99 -22.37
N TRP A 549 -16.85 20.79 -21.90
CA TRP A 549 -15.54 20.50 -21.32
C TRP A 549 -14.51 20.26 -22.42
N HIS A 550 -13.33 20.91 -22.27
CA HIS A 550 -12.20 20.74 -23.16
C HIS A 550 -10.99 20.22 -22.39
N ASP A 551 -10.19 19.39 -23.03
CA ASP A 551 -8.92 18.95 -22.50
C ASP A 551 -7.85 20.06 -22.54
N LYS A 552 -6.64 19.75 -22.05
CA LYS A 552 -5.50 20.71 -22.05
C LYS A 552 -5.08 21.20 -23.44
N ASP A 553 -5.45 20.47 -24.48
CA ASP A 553 -5.14 20.78 -25.88
C ASP A 553 -6.32 21.48 -26.59
N GLY A 554 -7.38 21.84 -25.85
CA GLY A 554 -8.57 22.50 -26.31
C GLY A 554 -9.54 21.62 -27.07
N LYS A 555 -9.40 20.28 -26.97
CA LYS A 555 -10.24 19.32 -27.66
C LYS A 555 -11.45 18.94 -26.80
N GLU A 556 -12.62 18.86 -27.40
CA GLU A 556 -13.84 18.37 -26.78
C GLU A 556 -13.70 16.87 -26.43
N TRP A 557 -14.27 16.48 -25.30
CA TRP A 557 -14.32 15.07 -24.89
C TRP A 557 -15.68 14.46 -25.24
N HIS A 558 -15.63 13.36 -25.99
CA HIS A 558 -16.83 12.55 -26.31
C HIS A 558 -16.70 11.17 -25.67
N GLN A 559 -17.48 10.94 -24.62
CA GLN A 559 -17.39 9.69 -23.86
C GLN A 559 -18.15 8.56 -24.56
N ALA A 560 -17.47 7.43 -24.79
CA ALA A 560 -18.08 6.21 -25.30
C ALA A 560 -18.61 5.29 -24.19
N ASN A 561 -19.70 4.59 -24.49
CA ASN A 561 -20.18 3.45 -23.71
C ASN A 561 -19.47 2.17 -24.14
N ASP A 562 -19.42 1.16 -23.27
CA ASP A 562 -18.95 -0.17 -23.65
C ASP A 562 -19.93 -0.76 -24.71
N GLY A 563 -19.39 -1.33 -25.78
CA GLY A 563 -20.19 -1.79 -26.92
C GLY A 563 -20.68 -0.70 -27.87
N ASN A 564 -20.38 0.57 -27.63
CA ASN A 564 -20.84 1.74 -28.41
C ASN A 564 -22.37 1.85 -28.54
N GLU A 565 -23.09 1.44 -27.51
CA GLU A 565 -24.55 1.43 -27.50
C GLU A 565 -25.15 2.74 -26.98
N ASP A 566 -26.16 3.24 -27.64
CA ASP A 566 -27.05 4.30 -27.17
C ASP A 566 -28.07 3.72 -26.18
N LYS A 567 -28.22 4.40 -25.03
CA LYS A 567 -29.15 3.96 -23.97
C LYS A 567 -30.30 4.97 -23.70
N GLY A 568 -30.28 6.10 -24.38
CA GLY A 568 -31.24 7.16 -24.21
C GLY A 568 -31.28 7.73 -22.79
N LYS A 569 -32.40 8.23 -22.36
CA LYS A 569 -32.64 8.73 -21.00
C LYS A 569 -32.70 7.58 -19.99
N VAL A 570 -31.75 7.48 -19.10
CA VAL A 570 -31.71 6.42 -18.09
C VAL A 570 -31.61 6.98 -16.67
N THR A 571 -32.20 6.27 -15.69
CA THR A 571 -31.94 6.60 -14.29
C THR A 571 -30.51 6.23 -13.88
N LEU A 572 -29.95 6.86 -12.86
CA LEU A 572 -28.64 6.48 -12.31
C LEU A 572 -28.62 5.03 -11.83
N ARG A 573 -29.78 4.51 -11.31
CA ARG A 573 -29.94 3.10 -10.98
C ARG A 573 -29.78 2.21 -12.22
N THR A 574 -30.48 2.52 -13.30
CA THR A 574 -30.37 1.77 -14.56
C THR A 574 -28.97 1.87 -15.17
N ALA A 575 -28.38 3.06 -15.13
CA ALA A 575 -27.00 3.26 -15.58
C ALA A 575 -25.98 2.45 -14.76
N MET A 576 -26.18 2.30 -13.44
CA MET A 576 -25.34 1.43 -12.60
C MET A 576 -25.58 -0.05 -12.94
N GLN A 577 -26.83 -0.45 -13.09
CA GLN A 577 -27.25 -1.82 -13.39
C GLN A 577 -26.58 -2.35 -14.66
N PHE A 578 -26.54 -1.54 -15.72
CA PHE A 578 -25.92 -1.89 -17.01
C PHE A 578 -24.52 -1.29 -17.22
N SER A 579 -23.98 -0.67 -16.17
CA SER A 579 -22.63 -0.10 -16.20
C SER A 579 -22.38 0.97 -17.27
N VAL A 580 -23.42 1.74 -17.66
CA VAL A 580 -23.33 2.79 -18.67
C VAL A 580 -22.31 3.86 -18.23
N ASN A 581 -21.41 4.29 -19.13
CA ASN A 581 -20.31 5.20 -18.80
C ASN A 581 -20.76 6.65 -18.78
N THR A 582 -21.54 7.06 -19.79
CA THR A 582 -21.89 8.46 -20.04
C THR A 582 -22.62 9.12 -18.88
N PRO A 583 -23.62 8.50 -18.19
CA PRO A 583 -24.23 9.11 -17.02
C PRO A 583 -23.27 9.29 -15.84
N TYR A 584 -22.33 8.37 -15.62
CA TYR A 584 -21.46 8.43 -14.45
C TYR A 584 -20.27 9.36 -14.62
N ILE A 585 -19.76 9.53 -15.83
CA ILE A 585 -18.73 10.54 -16.08
C ILE A 585 -19.31 11.94 -15.93
N GLN A 586 -20.52 12.17 -16.48
CA GLN A 586 -21.21 13.46 -16.35
C GLN A 586 -21.60 13.75 -14.90
N LEU A 587 -22.16 12.77 -14.18
CA LEU A 587 -22.45 12.90 -12.75
C LEU A 587 -21.22 13.32 -11.95
N GLY A 588 -20.05 12.74 -12.26
CA GLY A 588 -18.79 13.14 -11.64
C GLY A 588 -18.35 14.57 -11.96
N MET A 589 -18.69 15.06 -13.16
CA MET A 589 -18.49 16.47 -13.52
C MET A 589 -19.42 17.39 -12.74
N ASP A 590 -20.68 17.01 -12.58
CA ASP A 590 -21.71 17.82 -11.90
C ASP A 590 -21.47 17.87 -10.38
N VAL A 591 -21.08 16.75 -9.75
CA VAL A 591 -20.71 16.68 -8.34
C VAL A 591 -19.41 17.43 -8.07
N GLY A 592 -18.47 17.31 -8.98
CA GLY A 592 -17.10 17.75 -8.82
C GLY A 592 -16.17 16.58 -8.44
N ARG A 593 -15.17 16.39 -9.27
CA ARG A 593 -14.24 15.25 -9.20
C ARG A 593 -13.51 15.13 -7.86
N ASP A 594 -13.25 16.25 -7.18
CA ASP A 594 -12.62 16.25 -5.86
C ASP A 594 -13.56 15.68 -4.81
N LYS A 595 -14.88 15.96 -4.88
CA LYS A 595 -15.89 15.35 -4.01
C LYS A 595 -16.03 13.84 -4.26
N VAL A 596 -15.89 13.40 -5.50
CA VAL A 596 -15.81 11.97 -5.84
C VAL A 596 -14.58 11.33 -5.21
N LYS A 597 -13.43 12.01 -5.22
CA LYS A 597 -12.22 11.55 -4.56
C LYS A 597 -12.40 11.48 -3.03
N GLU A 598 -12.98 12.50 -2.42
CA GLU A 598 -13.31 12.53 -0.99
C GLU A 598 -14.22 11.35 -0.61
N ALA A 599 -15.25 11.06 -1.40
CA ALA A 599 -16.13 9.91 -1.17
C ALA A 599 -15.40 8.55 -1.28
N ALA A 600 -14.48 8.41 -2.23
CA ALA A 600 -13.65 7.22 -2.35
C ALA A 600 -12.73 7.02 -1.14
N ILE A 601 -12.15 8.11 -0.61
CA ILE A 601 -11.34 8.10 0.62
C ILE A 601 -12.22 7.79 1.84
N ALA A 602 -13.41 8.39 1.93
CA ALA A 602 -14.37 8.14 3.01
C ALA A 602 -14.82 6.67 3.05
N ALA A 603 -14.87 6.00 1.91
CA ALA A 603 -15.11 4.56 1.82
C ALA A 603 -13.92 3.71 2.31
N GLY A 604 -12.71 4.27 2.41
CA GLY A 604 -11.50 3.57 2.86
C GLY A 604 -10.44 3.34 1.79
N LEU A 605 -10.57 3.94 0.58
CA LEU A 605 -9.47 3.98 -0.38
C LEU A 605 -8.39 4.97 0.10
N ARG A 606 -7.13 4.71 -0.25
CA ARG A 606 -6.02 5.57 0.17
C ARG A 606 -5.80 6.72 -0.82
N ASP A 607 -5.43 7.88 -0.28
CA ASP A 607 -4.92 9.01 -1.07
C ASP A 607 -3.40 8.86 -1.25
N ASP A 608 -3.01 7.91 -2.07
CA ASP A 608 -1.63 7.60 -2.40
C ASP A 608 -1.45 7.44 -3.92
N GLN A 609 -0.35 6.88 -4.35
CA GLN A 609 -0.05 6.65 -5.77
C GLN A 609 -1.07 5.76 -6.52
N SER A 610 -1.91 4.99 -5.80
CA SER A 610 -2.98 4.18 -6.39
C SER A 610 -4.22 5.00 -6.76
N MET A 611 -4.36 6.20 -6.21
CA MET A 611 -5.43 7.14 -6.53
C MET A 611 -5.05 7.94 -7.77
N ALA A 612 -5.83 7.79 -8.84
CA ALA A 612 -5.57 8.50 -10.09
C ALA A 612 -5.79 10.02 -9.96
N LYS A 613 -5.22 10.78 -10.90
CA LYS A 613 -5.52 12.21 -11.04
C LYS A 613 -7.00 12.42 -11.35
N THR A 614 -7.58 13.47 -10.80
CA THR A 614 -9.00 13.82 -10.95
C THR A 614 -9.35 14.36 -12.34
N THR A 615 -9.04 13.60 -13.41
CA THR A 615 -9.52 13.84 -14.77
C THR A 615 -10.99 13.41 -14.91
N PRO A 616 -11.71 13.75 -15.98
CA PRO A 616 -13.08 13.25 -16.17
C PRO A 616 -13.20 11.73 -16.06
N ALA A 617 -12.27 10.98 -16.66
CA ALA A 617 -12.23 9.52 -16.60
C ALA A 617 -12.02 8.93 -15.18
N PHE A 618 -11.61 9.75 -14.21
CA PHE A 618 -11.52 9.36 -12.80
C PHE A 618 -12.81 8.72 -12.29
N SER A 619 -13.96 9.27 -12.68
CA SER A 619 -15.30 8.76 -12.33
C SER A 619 -15.59 7.38 -12.93
N LEU A 620 -14.85 6.93 -13.92
CA LEU A 620 -14.97 5.62 -14.55
C LEU A 620 -13.97 4.59 -14.02
N GLY A 621 -13.07 4.99 -13.07
CA GLY A 621 -12.19 4.08 -12.35
C GLY A 621 -10.80 3.91 -12.96
N THR A 622 -10.16 5.02 -13.29
CA THR A 622 -8.72 5.04 -13.64
C THR A 622 -7.82 4.83 -12.42
N SER A 623 -8.35 4.91 -11.20
CA SER A 623 -7.63 4.54 -9.97
C SER A 623 -7.35 3.04 -9.91
N ALA A 624 -6.27 2.68 -9.22
CA ALA A 624 -5.74 1.32 -9.18
C ALA A 624 -5.45 0.83 -7.73
N PRO A 625 -6.45 0.86 -6.84
CA PRO A 625 -6.28 0.34 -5.48
C PRO A 625 -6.08 -1.18 -5.50
N SER A 626 -5.46 -1.73 -4.45
CA SER A 626 -5.35 -3.18 -4.28
C SER A 626 -6.72 -3.83 -4.03
N ALA A 627 -6.83 -5.15 -4.29
CA ALA A 627 -8.05 -5.91 -4.01
C ALA A 627 -8.48 -5.80 -2.54
N ILE A 628 -7.51 -5.79 -1.61
CA ILE A 628 -7.78 -5.59 -0.17
C ILE A 628 -8.44 -4.23 0.08
N ARG A 629 -7.92 -3.16 -0.49
CA ARG A 629 -8.46 -1.81 -0.29
C ARG A 629 -9.84 -1.65 -0.92
N LEU A 630 -10.03 -2.23 -2.09
CA LEU A 630 -11.34 -2.20 -2.75
C LEU A 630 -12.38 -3.02 -1.98
N ALA A 631 -12.02 -4.22 -1.46
CA ALA A 631 -12.91 -5.02 -0.60
C ALA A 631 -13.29 -4.27 0.68
N GLY A 632 -12.32 -3.60 1.34
CA GLY A 632 -12.58 -2.75 2.51
C GLY A 632 -13.53 -1.60 2.21
N ALA A 633 -13.36 -0.93 1.05
CA ALA A 633 -14.23 0.15 0.64
C ALA A 633 -15.67 -0.32 0.35
N TYR A 634 -15.85 -1.53 -0.20
CA TYR A 634 -17.16 -2.14 -0.37
C TYR A 634 -17.75 -2.66 0.95
N ALA A 635 -16.90 -3.08 1.91
CA ALA A 635 -17.34 -3.43 3.26
C ALA A 635 -17.99 -2.23 3.99
N THR A 636 -17.56 -1.00 3.69
CA THR A 636 -18.17 0.22 4.21
C THR A 636 -19.63 0.36 3.80
N PHE A 637 -19.98 0.03 2.55
CA PHE A 637 -21.38 0.01 2.12
C PHE A 637 -22.17 -1.12 2.80
N ALA A 638 -21.59 -2.32 2.92
CA ALA A 638 -22.21 -3.44 3.62
C ALA A 638 -22.46 -3.15 5.11
N ALA A 639 -21.64 -2.30 5.72
CA ALA A 639 -21.73 -1.85 7.12
C ALA A 639 -22.56 -0.57 7.30
N SER A 640 -23.46 -0.23 6.35
CA SER A 640 -24.31 0.97 6.38
C SER A 640 -23.51 2.27 6.61
N GLY A 641 -22.32 2.36 5.98
CA GLY A 641 -21.48 3.55 5.98
C GLY A 641 -20.42 3.59 7.08
N GLN A 642 -20.35 2.61 7.96
CA GLN A 642 -19.26 2.48 8.92
C GLN A 642 -17.99 1.98 8.20
N GLN A 643 -16.93 2.77 8.22
CA GLN A 643 -15.64 2.46 7.64
C GLN A 643 -14.70 1.93 8.72
N ASP A 644 -14.09 0.77 8.46
CA ASP A 644 -12.99 0.21 9.24
C ASP A 644 -11.83 -0.09 8.29
N ASP A 645 -10.60 0.35 8.66
CA ASP A 645 -9.42 0.08 7.83
C ASP A 645 -9.11 -1.42 7.82
N PRO A 646 -8.88 -2.05 6.66
CA PRO A 646 -8.51 -3.45 6.59
C PRO A 646 -7.22 -3.75 7.35
N TYR A 647 -7.25 -4.80 8.18
CA TYR A 647 -6.11 -5.24 8.98
C TYR A 647 -5.97 -6.77 9.00
N SER A 648 -4.73 -7.24 9.22
CA SER A 648 -4.36 -8.66 9.11
C SER A 648 -3.84 -9.29 10.39
N VAL A 649 -3.61 -8.50 11.45
CA VAL A 649 -3.04 -9.00 12.73
C VAL A 649 -3.85 -8.49 13.88
N GLU A 650 -4.37 -9.42 14.69
CA GLU A 650 -5.12 -9.17 15.93
C GLU A 650 -4.19 -8.79 17.08
N SER A 651 -3.20 -9.66 17.35
CA SER A 651 -2.23 -9.45 18.40
C SER A 651 -0.85 -10.02 18.05
N VAL A 652 0.16 -9.48 18.72
CA VAL A 652 1.53 -9.99 18.67
C VAL A 652 2.04 -10.14 20.08
N GLU A 653 2.44 -11.35 20.43
CA GLU A 653 2.99 -11.68 21.73
C GLU A 653 4.47 -12.06 21.62
N LYS A 654 5.21 -11.88 22.69
CA LYS A 654 6.59 -12.33 22.83
C LYS A 654 6.93 -12.53 24.29
N ASP A 655 7.50 -13.69 24.60
CA ASP A 655 7.90 -14.07 25.97
C ASP A 655 6.71 -13.97 26.96
N GLY A 656 5.51 -14.36 26.52
CA GLY A 656 4.26 -14.30 27.30
C GLY A 656 3.73 -12.87 27.55
N GLN A 657 4.25 -11.89 26.83
CA GLN A 657 3.81 -10.49 26.93
C GLN A 657 3.21 -10.00 25.61
N THR A 658 2.05 -9.41 25.67
CA THR A 658 1.43 -8.74 24.52
C THR A 658 2.27 -7.51 24.12
N LYS A 659 2.80 -7.50 22.90
CA LYS A 659 3.57 -6.40 22.32
C LYS A 659 2.71 -5.49 21.44
N TYR A 660 1.62 -6.03 20.93
CA TYR A 660 0.64 -5.32 20.11
C TYR A 660 -0.72 -6.01 20.25
N GLU A 661 -1.75 -5.21 20.30
CA GLU A 661 -3.15 -5.64 20.21
C GLU A 661 -3.89 -4.64 19.32
N HIS A 662 -4.66 -5.14 18.36
CA HIS A 662 -5.43 -4.29 17.45
C HIS A 662 -6.54 -3.59 18.19
N THR A 663 -6.58 -2.27 18.06
CA THR A 663 -7.66 -1.45 18.60
C THR A 663 -8.53 -0.97 17.45
N LYS A 664 -9.80 -1.35 17.46
CA LYS A 664 -10.79 -0.91 16.48
C LYS A 664 -10.97 0.60 16.55
N LYS A 665 -10.92 1.26 15.38
CA LYS A 665 -11.10 2.71 15.21
C LYS A 665 -12.08 3.00 14.09
N PRO A 666 -13.37 2.70 14.28
CA PRO A 666 -14.38 2.90 13.25
C PRO A 666 -14.53 4.39 12.93
N LYS A 667 -14.76 4.68 11.67
CA LYS A 667 -15.04 6.02 11.15
C LYS A 667 -16.42 6.01 10.47
N THR A 668 -17.12 7.11 10.51
CA THR A 668 -18.31 7.28 9.68
C THR A 668 -17.85 7.72 8.29
N GLY A 669 -17.83 6.80 7.33
CA GLY A 669 -17.53 7.09 5.93
C GLY A 669 -18.72 7.75 5.23
N PHE A 670 -19.93 7.19 5.44
CA PHE A 670 -21.18 7.70 4.89
C PHE A 670 -22.29 7.63 5.93
N SER A 671 -23.36 8.42 5.75
CA SER A 671 -24.58 8.16 6.49
C SER A 671 -25.21 6.83 6.05
N ALA A 672 -25.95 6.15 6.95
CA ALA A 672 -26.63 4.91 6.61
C ALA A 672 -27.56 5.09 5.39
N ALA A 673 -28.25 6.24 5.30
CA ALA A 673 -29.10 6.55 4.15
C ALA A 673 -28.33 6.52 2.81
N VAL A 674 -27.09 7.04 2.77
CA VAL A 674 -26.27 7.00 1.55
C VAL A 674 -25.82 5.57 1.26
N ALA A 675 -25.24 4.88 2.24
CA ALA A 675 -24.68 3.54 2.05
C ALA A 675 -25.75 2.50 1.66
N ASP A 676 -26.90 2.56 2.32
CA ASP A 676 -28.00 1.61 2.07
C ASP A 676 -28.67 1.86 0.70
N ASN A 677 -28.77 3.12 0.23
CA ASN A 677 -29.21 3.43 -1.12
C ASN A 677 -28.19 2.99 -2.18
N VAL A 678 -26.89 3.16 -1.95
CA VAL A 678 -25.85 2.58 -2.83
C VAL A 678 -25.99 1.06 -2.90
N THR A 679 -26.16 0.41 -1.75
CA THR A 679 -26.38 -1.04 -1.64
C THR A 679 -27.59 -1.49 -2.43
N ASP A 680 -28.71 -0.81 -2.29
CA ASP A 680 -29.96 -1.11 -3.01
C ASP A 680 -29.79 -0.98 -4.55
N VAL A 681 -29.05 0.04 -4.99
CA VAL A 681 -28.69 0.17 -6.42
C VAL A 681 -27.80 -0.99 -6.86
N LEU A 682 -26.79 -1.38 -6.05
CA LEU A 682 -25.88 -2.47 -6.38
C LEU A 682 -26.52 -3.86 -6.33
N LYS A 683 -27.59 -4.06 -5.56
CA LYS A 683 -28.44 -5.26 -5.64
C LYS A 683 -28.97 -5.44 -7.04
N THR A 684 -29.47 -4.37 -7.70
CA THR A 684 -30.03 -4.47 -9.06
C THR A 684 -29.00 -4.92 -10.09
N VAL A 685 -27.71 -4.64 -9.87
CA VAL A 685 -26.61 -5.10 -10.73
C VAL A 685 -26.48 -6.62 -10.68
N VAL A 686 -26.60 -7.22 -9.48
CA VAL A 686 -26.50 -8.68 -9.27
C VAL A 686 -27.81 -9.36 -9.65
N GLU A 687 -28.98 -8.77 -9.34
CA GLU A 687 -30.30 -9.38 -9.61
C GLU A 687 -30.62 -9.44 -11.10
N LYS A 688 -30.38 -8.38 -11.86
CA LYS A 688 -30.82 -8.22 -13.23
C LYS A 688 -29.95 -7.37 -14.14
N GLY A 689 -28.71 -7.11 -13.70
CA GLY A 689 -27.74 -6.30 -14.44
C GLY A 689 -26.52 -7.09 -14.90
N THR A 690 -25.38 -6.39 -15.02
CA THR A 690 -24.10 -6.96 -15.48
C THR A 690 -23.50 -7.96 -14.50
N GLY A 691 -23.97 -8.02 -13.26
CA GLY A 691 -23.44 -8.88 -12.19
C GLY A 691 -24.23 -10.17 -11.96
N THR A 692 -25.13 -10.59 -12.85
CA THR A 692 -25.99 -11.76 -12.63
C THR A 692 -25.25 -13.07 -12.41
N ALA A 693 -24.02 -13.21 -12.92
CA ALA A 693 -23.15 -14.34 -12.64
C ALA A 693 -22.73 -14.46 -11.15
N ALA A 694 -22.93 -13.40 -10.36
CA ALA A 694 -22.66 -13.37 -8.92
C ALA A 694 -23.88 -13.68 -8.05
N LYS A 695 -25.01 -14.12 -8.61
CA LYS A 695 -26.17 -14.59 -7.82
C LYS A 695 -25.80 -15.80 -6.98
N LEU A 696 -26.20 -15.78 -5.72
CA LEU A 696 -25.93 -16.89 -4.81
C LEU A 696 -27.09 -17.92 -4.83
N PRO A 697 -26.77 -19.23 -4.81
CA PRO A 697 -27.78 -20.27 -5.02
C PRO A 697 -28.75 -20.43 -3.85
N ASP A 698 -28.40 -19.96 -2.66
CA ASP A 698 -29.23 -20.04 -1.45
C ASP A 698 -30.24 -18.89 -1.31
N GLY A 699 -30.34 -18.01 -2.32
CA GLY A 699 -31.22 -16.86 -2.30
C GLY A 699 -30.76 -15.70 -1.40
N ARG A 700 -29.53 -15.74 -0.90
CA ARG A 700 -28.93 -14.67 -0.11
C ARG A 700 -28.80 -13.41 -0.92
N GLU A 701 -29.18 -12.27 -0.33
CA GLU A 701 -28.99 -10.98 -0.98
C GLU A 701 -27.51 -10.69 -1.19
N ALA A 702 -27.18 -10.25 -2.39
CA ALA A 702 -25.83 -9.80 -2.77
C ALA A 702 -25.93 -8.48 -3.51
N ALA A 703 -24.99 -7.60 -3.24
CA ALA A 703 -24.81 -6.33 -3.92
C ALA A 703 -23.39 -6.30 -4.50
N GLY A 704 -23.21 -5.72 -5.70
CA GLY A 704 -21.87 -5.72 -6.30
C GLY A 704 -21.81 -4.95 -7.60
N LYS A 705 -20.60 -4.80 -8.12
CA LYS A 705 -20.31 -4.09 -9.36
C LYS A 705 -19.23 -4.77 -10.18
N THR A 706 -19.46 -4.89 -11.47
CA THR A 706 -18.49 -5.30 -12.47
C THR A 706 -17.58 -4.13 -12.86
N GLY A 707 -16.30 -4.39 -13.08
CA GLY A 707 -15.34 -3.46 -13.66
C GLY A 707 -14.69 -4.06 -14.90
N THR A 708 -14.46 -3.24 -15.91
CA THR A 708 -13.70 -3.57 -17.11
C THR A 708 -12.99 -2.30 -17.53
N THR A 709 -11.73 -2.39 -17.90
CA THR A 709 -10.96 -1.21 -18.33
C THR A 709 -10.82 -1.16 -19.85
N ASP A 710 -10.39 0.01 -20.32
CA ASP A 710 -10.11 0.23 -21.74
C ASP A 710 -9.07 -0.78 -22.24
N ASP A 711 -9.18 -1.11 -23.54
CA ASP A 711 -8.36 -2.15 -24.16
C ASP A 711 -8.48 -3.54 -23.50
N ASN A 712 -9.43 -3.74 -22.61
CA ASN A 712 -9.64 -4.99 -21.89
C ASN A 712 -8.37 -5.49 -21.15
N LYS A 713 -7.69 -4.58 -20.45
CA LYS A 713 -6.44 -4.87 -19.72
C LYS A 713 -6.66 -5.39 -18.31
N SER A 714 -7.83 -5.11 -17.72
CA SER A 714 -8.27 -5.69 -16.45
C SER A 714 -9.77 -5.91 -16.42
N ALA A 715 -10.20 -6.86 -15.59
CA ALA A 715 -11.59 -7.19 -15.31
C ALA A 715 -11.75 -7.42 -13.81
N TRP A 716 -12.80 -6.83 -13.21
CA TRP A 716 -13.02 -6.85 -11.77
C TRP A 716 -14.47 -7.17 -11.42
N PHE A 717 -14.66 -7.85 -10.32
CA PHE A 717 -15.93 -7.91 -9.61
C PHE A 717 -15.69 -7.59 -8.13
N ALA A 718 -16.37 -6.56 -7.64
CA ALA A 718 -16.41 -6.21 -6.23
C ALA A 718 -17.84 -6.36 -5.74
N GLY A 719 -18.06 -7.22 -4.76
CA GLY A 719 -19.40 -7.52 -4.26
C GLY A 719 -19.39 -7.94 -2.80
N TYR A 720 -20.56 -7.93 -2.19
CA TYR A 720 -20.73 -8.24 -0.77
C TYR A 720 -22.11 -8.80 -0.47
N THR A 721 -22.17 -9.56 0.62
CA THR A 721 -23.36 -9.83 1.40
C THR A 721 -23.33 -8.96 2.65
N LYS A 722 -24.33 -9.02 3.51
CA LYS A 722 -24.28 -8.31 4.81
C LYS A 722 -23.09 -8.72 5.67
N GLN A 723 -22.55 -9.94 5.46
CA GLN A 723 -21.57 -10.59 6.33
C GLN A 723 -20.15 -10.62 5.77
N LEU A 724 -19.95 -10.40 4.46
CA LEU A 724 -18.64 -10.50 3.83
C LEU A 724 -18.57 -9.67 2.54
N ALA A 725 -17.53 -8.86 2.42
CA ALA A 725 -17.19 -8.13 1.20
C ALA A 725 -15.97 -8.76 0.53
N THR A 726 -16.09 -9.09 -0.76
CA THR A 726 -15.05 -9.76 -1.53
C THR A 726 -14.84 -9.08 -2.88
N THR A 727 -13.57 -8.94 -3.26
CA THR A 727 -13.17 -8.38 -4.55
C THR A 727 -12.27 -9.36 -5.28
N ILE A 728 -12.55 -9.61 -6.55
CA ILE A 728 -11.75 -10.42 -7.46
C ILE A 728 -11.33 -9.57 -8.66
N GLY A 729 -10.04 -9.51 -8.91
CA GLY A 729 -9.43 -8.88 -10.09
C GLY A 729 -8.77 -9.92 -10.99
N MET A 730 -8.79 -9.66 -12.30
CA MET A 730 -8.11 -10.43 -13.32
C MET A 730 -7.41 -9.48 -14.29
N TRP A 731 -6.17 -9.79 -14.62
CA TRP A 731 -5.39 -9.05 -15.60
C TRP A 731 -4.37 -9.96 -16.27
N ARG A 732 -3.65 -9.43 -17.23
CA ARG A 732 -2.64 -10.19 -17.95
C ARG A 732 -1.35 -9.39 -18.01
N VAL A 733 -0.25 -9.95 -17.46
CA VAL A 733 1.08 -9.31 -17.43
C VAL A 733 2.15 -10.37 -17.44
N ASP A 734 3.19 -10.17 -18.25
CA ASP A 734 4.38 -11.03 -18.27
C ASP A 734 5.36 -10.54 -17.18
N ASP A 735 5.44 -11.27 -16.08
CA ASP A 735 6.34 -10.98 -14.94
C ASP A 735 7.81 -11.09 -15.30
N GLN A 736 8.14 -11.80 -16.37
CA GLN A 736 9.51 -12.00 -16.84
C GLN A 736 9.96 -10.95 -17.86
N ALA A 737 9.03 -10.12 -18.34
CA ALA A 737 9.35 -9.08 -19.30
C ALA A 737 10.24 -7.99 -18.67
N LYS A 738 11.21 -7.47 -19.44
CA LYS A 738 12.07 -6.34 -18.99
C LYS A 738 11.29 -5.08 -18.64
N GLN A 739 10.16 -4.87 -19.32
CA GLN A 739 9.17 -3.83 -19.02
C GLN A 739 7.83 -4.51 -18.89
N GLN A 740 7.31 -4.54 -17.68
CA GLN A 740 6.00 -5.12 -17.40
C GLN A 740 4.92 -4.19 -17.95
N GLN A 741 4.08 -4.70 -18.84
CA GLN A 741 2.94 -3.99 -19.40
C GLN A 741 1.69 -4.85 -19.29
N PHE A 742 0.56 -4.23 -18.98
CA PHE A 742 -0.73 -4.91 -18.99
C PHE A 742 -1.13 -5.23 -20.43
N LEU A 743 -1.31 -6.52 -20.69
CA LEU A 743 -1.69 -7.06 -21.99
C LEU A 743 -3.21 -7.11 -22.13
N LYS A 744 -3.71 -7.01 -23.37
CA LYS A 744 -5.14 -7.13 -23.68
C LYS A 744 -5.61 -8.57 -23.44
N MET A 745 -6.86 -8.72 -22.96
CA MET A 745 -7.48 -10.01 -22.63
C MET A 745 -8.55 -10.45 -23.64
N TYR A 746 -8.53 -9.91 -24.86
CA TYR A 746 -9.42 -10.42 -25.92
C TYR A 746 -9.04 -11.87 -26.28
N GLY A 747 -10.03 -12.76 -26.27
CA GLY A 747 -9.84 -14.19 -26.56
C GLY A 747 -9.36 -15.05 -25.39
N VAL A 748 -9.01 -14.43 -24.25
CA VAL A 748 -8.59 -15.17 -23.05
C VAL A 748 -9.73 -16.04 -22.54
N GLY A 749 -9.40 -17.30 -22.23
CA GLY A 749 -10.37 -18.29 -21.78
C GLY A 749 -11.46 -18.62 -22.81
N GLY A 750 -11.29 -18.23 -24.08
CA GLY A 750 -12.27 -18.38 -25.15
C GLY A 750 -13.32 -17.26 -25.20
N GLU A 751 -13.28 -16.28 -24.29
CA GLU A 751 -14.19 -15.15 -24.27
C GLU A 751 -13.77 -14.09 -25.31
N LYS A 752 -14.68 -13.61 -26.17
CA LYS A 752 -14.38 -12.53 -27.11
C LYS A 752 -13.79 -11.32 -26.41
N LYS A 753 -14.33 -10.99 -25.24
CA LYS A 753 -13.87 -9.90 -24.36
C LYS A 753 -14.12 -10.33 -22.92
N VAL A 754 -13.06 -10.32 -22.10
CA VAL A 754 -13.18 -10.63 -20.66
C VAL A 754 -13.78 -9.43 -19.92
N HIS A 755 -14.93 -9.62 -19.33
CA HIS A 755 -15.60 -8.63 -18.49
C HIS A 755 -15.54 -9.04 -17.02
N GLY A 756 -15.77 -8.10 -16.12
CA GLY A 756 -15.98 -8.39 -14.71
C GLY A 756 -17.12 -9.38 -14.45
N ALA A 757 -18.08 -9.46 -15.37
CA ALA A 757 -19.18 -10.43 -15.40
C ALA A 757 -18.76 -11.87 -15.70
N SER A 758 -17.57 -12.07 -16.34
CA SER A 758 -17.11 -13.42 -16.72
C SER A 758 -16.41 -14.10 -15.55
N PHE A 759 -15.09 -14.30 -15.63
CA PHE A 759 -14.32 -15.05 -14.63
C PHE A 759 -14.33 -14.43 -13.22
N PRO A 760 -14.18 -13.09 -13.03
CA PRO A 760 -14.20 -12.52 -11.68
C PRO A 760 -15.50 -12.74 -10.93
N ALA A 761 -16.67 -12.55 -11.58
CA ALA A 761 -17.97 -12.77 -10.96
C ALA A 761 -18.25 -14.25 -10.67
N ARG A 762 -17.81 -15.17 -11.58
CA ARG A 762 -17.94 -16.62 -11.36
C ARG A 762 -17.11 -17.10 -10.18
N ILE A 763 -15.83 -16.64 -10.07
CA ILE A 763 -14.96 -16.95 -8.92
C ILE A 763 -15.61 -16.42 -7.63
N TRP A 764 -16.10 -15.19 -7.66
CA TRP A 764 -16.78 -14.58 -6.52
C TRP A 764 -17.97 -15.40 -6.06
N ALA A 765 -18.85 -15.81 -7.01
CA ALA A 765 -20.04 -16.57 -6.70
C ALA A 765 -19.72 -17.97 -6.14
N ASP A 766 -18.76 -18.67 -6.75
CA ASP A 766 -18.33 -20.00 -6.29
C ASP A 766 -17.77 -19.93 -4.88
N TYR A 767 -16.84 -18.99 -4.63
CA TYR A 767 -16.26 -18.75 -3.31
C TYR A 767 -17.31 -18.39 -2.26
N MET A 768 -18.16 -17.40 -2.55
CA MET A 768 -19.16 -16.91 -1.60
C MET A 768 -20.21 -17.99 -1.28
N ALA A 769 -20.59 -18.81 -2.24
CA ALA A 769 -21.50 -19.94 -2.01
C ALA A 769 -20.92 -20.94 -1.00
N GLN A 770 -19.60 -21.22 -1.05
CA GLN A 770 -18.94 -22.15 -0.13
C GLN A 770 -18.76 -21.57 1.27
N VAL A 771 -18.30 -20.32 1.38
CA VAL A 771 -18.01 -19.71 2.67
C VAL A 771 -19.25 -19.20 3.41
N MET A 772 -20.34 -18.96 2.69
CA MET A 772 -21.64 -18.57 3.26
C MET A 772 -22.53 -19.78 3.60
N LYS A 773 -22.18 -20.99 3.16
CA LYS A 773 -22.96 -22.19 3.41
C LYS A 773 -23.15 -22.42 4.92
N GLY A 774 -24.40 -22.53 5.35
CA GLY A 774 -24.75 -22.72 6.77
C GLY A 774 -24.76 -21.46 7.63
N LYS A 775 -24.34 -20.29 7.08
CA LYS A 775 -24.48 -19.01 7.79
C LYS A 775 -25.91 -18.49 7.65
N LYS A 776 -26.40 -17.78 8.68
CA LYS A 776 -27.73 -17.15 8.68
C LYS A 776 -27.92 -16.27 7.44
N LEU A 777 -29.10 -16.34 6.83
CA LEU A 777 -29.50 -15.44 5.75
C LEU A 777 -29.80 -14.06 6.35
N GLU A 778 -28.88 -13.13 6.17
CA GLU A 778 -29.07 -11.73 6.57
C GLU A 778 -29.42 -10.89 5.35
N ARG A 779 -30.37 -9.97 5.55
CA ARG A 779 -30.79 -9.02 4.53
C ARG A 779 -30.10 -7.67 4.77
N PHE A 780 -29.95 -6.93 3.69
CA PHE A 780 -29.53 -5.54 3.81
C PHE A 780 -30.66 -4.68 4.40
N PRO A 781 -30.33 -3.59 5.10
CA PRO A 781 -31.32 -2.62 5.55
C PRO A 781 -32.11 -2.05 4.36
N GLN A 782 -33.39 -1.75 4.59
CA GLN A 782 -34.17 -1.04 3.59
C GLN A 782 -33.64 0.40 3.46
N PRO A 783 -33.43 0.91 2.23
CA PRO A 783 -32.92 2.25 2.06
C PRO A 783 -33.97 3.30 2.46
N GLY A 784 -33.57 4.25 3.27
CA GLY A 784 -34.37 5.43 3.55
C GLY A 784 -34.46 6.39 2.35
N PRO A 785 -35.41 7.34 2.35
CA PRO A 785 -35.49 8.35 1.29
C PRO A 785 -34.21 9.20 1.25
N ILE A 786 -33.72 9.46 0.02
CA ILE A 786 -32.50 10.24 -0.17
C ILE A 786 -32.60 11.13 -1.42
N GLY A 787 -32.15 12.37 -1.27
CA GLY A 787 -31.98 13.33 -2.37
C GLY A 787 -33.27 13.64 -3.14
N GLN A 788 -33.11 14.35 -4.23
CA GLN A 788 -34.16 14.70 -5.19
C GLN A 788 -33.83 14.11 -6.57
N THR A 789 -34.86 13.91 -7.38
CA THR A 789 -34.64 13.53 -8.78
C THR A 789 -34.17 14.78 -9.54
N VAL A 790 -32.93 14.72 -10.03
CA VAL A 790 -32.32 15.74 -10.89
C VAL A 790 -32.28 15.23 -12.33
N TYR A 791 -32.20 16.18 -13.25
CA TYR A 791 -32.00 15.93 -14.68
C TYR A 791 -30.63 16.50 -15.04
N GLY A 792 -29.70 15.65 -15.42
CA GLY A 792 -28.34 16.01 -15.79
C GLY A 792 -28.20 16.26 -17.31
N ASP A 793 -27.04 16.76 -17.76
CA ASP A 793 -26.69 16.93 -19.17
C ASP A 793 -27.62 17.87 -19.95
N GLY A 794 -28.20 18.91 -19.33
CA GLY A 794 -29.18 19.76 -19.96
C GLY A 794 -30.53 19.09 -20.22
N MET A 795 -30.76 17.92 -19.63
CA MET A 795 -32.06 17.22 -19.71
C MET A 795 -33.17 18.02 -18.99
N SER A 796 -34.31 18.14 -19.61
CA SER A 796 -35.48 18.74 -18.98
C SER A 796 -36.50 17.67 -18.61
N PRO A 797 -37.28 17.86 -17.53
CA PRO A 797 -38.42 16.99 -17.25
C PRO A 797 -39.35 17.00 -18.46
N SER A 798 -39.81 15.82 -18.90
CA SER A 798 -40.90 15.79 -19.88
C SER A 798 -42.06 16.63 -19.35
N PRO A 799 -42.62 17.54 -20.15
CA PRO A 799 -43.77 18.30 -19.70
C PRO A 799 -44.84 17.34 -19.25
N LYS A 800 -45.33 17.48 -18.00
CA LYS A 800 -46.55 16.78 -17.58
C LYS A 800 -47.60 17.02 -18.66
N PRO A 801 -48.29 15.99 -19.13
CA PRO A 801 -49.40 16.22 -20.02
C PRO A 801 -50.35 17.20 -19.33
N THR A 802 -50.46 18.39 -19.90
CA THR A 802 -51.45 19.38 -19.48
C THR A 802 -52.78 18.69 -19.66
N PRO A 803 -53.63 18.63 -18.63
CA PRO A 803 -54.96 18.10 -18.83
C PRO A 803 -55.57 18.90 -20.02
N SER A 804 -55.91 18.20 -21.10
CA SER A 804 -56.58 18.80 -22.23
C SER A 804 -57.79 19.53 -21.67
N ALA A 805 -57.87 20.85 -21.84
CA ALA A 805 -59.03 21.60 -21.54
C ALA A 805 -60.23 20.96 -22.28
N PRO A 806 -61.37 20.78 -21.63
CA PRO A 806 -62.54 20.24 -22.31
C PRO A 806 -62.83 21.06 -23.55
N ALA A 807 -63.01 20.43 -24.70
CA ALA A 807 -63.40 21.11 -25.92
C ALA A 807 -64.73 21.92 -25.68
N PRO A 808 -64.85 23.18 -26.20
CA PRO A 808 -66.01 23.95 -26.02
C PRO A 808 -67.25 23.25 -26.69
N SER A 809 -68.24 22.86 -25.86
CA SER A 809 -69.44 22.26 -26.30
C SER A 809 -70.24 23.31 -27.06
N SER A 810 -70.64 22.99 -28.30
CA SER A 810 -71.56 23.76 -29.11
C SER A 810 -72.91 23.99 -28.40
N PRO A 811 -73.63 25.11 -28.62
CA PRO A 811 -74.85 25.38 -27.91
C PRO A 811 -76.02 24.53 -28.49
N THR A 812 -76.67 23.79 -27.61
CA THR A 812 -77.88 23.00 -27.90
C THR A 812 -79.10 23.92 -27.64
N PRO A 813 -80.16 23.84 -28.47
CA PRO A 813 -81.28 24.73 -28.34
C PRO A 813 -82.22 24.30 -27.18
N THR A 814 -82.78 25.34 -26.54
CA THR A 814 -83.73 25.28 -25.43
C THR A 814 -85.13 24.67 -25.85
N PRO A 815 -85.66 23.76 -25.04
CA PRO A 815 -87.08 23.53 -25.03
C PRO A 815 -87.77 23.81 -23.68
N SER A 816 -88.98 24.20 -23.72
CA SER A 816 -89.88 24.71 -22.74
C SER A 816 -90.27 23.67 -21.63
N LYS A 817 -90.63 24.22 -20.49
CA LYS A 817 -91.08 23.61 -19.24
C LYS A 817 -92.47 22.91 -19.44
N PRO A 818 -92.78 21.83 -18.78
CA PRO A 818 -93.91 21.72 -17.88
C PRO A 818 -93.66 21.06 -16.51
N ALA A 819 -94.63 21.22 -15.66
CA ALA A 819 -94.74 21.17 -14.23
C ALA A 819 -94.66 19.79 -13.52
N PRO A 820 -94.74 19.72 -12.17
CA PRO A 820 -94.11 18.72 -11.33
C PRO A 820 -94.93 17.47 -11.03
N THR A 821 -94.22 16.31 -10.75
CA THR A 821 -94.85 15.19 -10.08
C THR A 821 -93.80 14.53 -9.13
N SER A 822 -94.37 14.03 -8.03
CA SER A 822 -93.78 13.54 -6.80
C SER A 822 -92.83 12.30 -6.84
N PRO A 823 -92.15 11.96 -5.76
CA PRO A 823 -90.96 11.14 -5.78
C PRO A 823 -91.19 9.64 -5.67
N THR A 824 -90.42 8.87 -6.30
CA THR A 824 -90.28 7.40 -6.13
C THR A 824 -88.83 7.00 -5.79
N PRO A 825 -88.60 5.99 -4.96
CA PRO A 825 -87.33 5.85 -4.20
C PRO A 825 -86.18 5.19 -5.01
N THR A 826 -84.98 5.62 -4.68
CA THR A 826 -83.70 5.18 -5.26
C THR A 826 -83.31 3.76 -4.83
N PRO A 827 -82.84 2.90 -5.72
CA PRO A 827 -82.27 1.64 -5.36
C PRO A 827 -80.74 1.82 -5.02
N LYS A 828 -80.26 1.21 -3.98
CA LYS A 828 -78.84 1.10 -3.54
C LYS A 828 -78.01 0.38 -4.61
N PRO A 829 -76.75 0.76 -4.82
CA PRO A 829 -75.83 -0.01 -5.67
C PRO A 829 -75.38 -1.28 -4.96
N THR A 830 -75.45 -2.39 -5.65
CA THR A 830 -74.93 -3.69 -5.30
C THR A 830 -73.49 -3.77 -5.79
N HIS A 831 -72.58 -4.00 -4.88
CA HIS A 831 -71.20 -4.30 -5.21
C HIS A 831 -71.09 -5.78 -5.60
N THR A 832 -70.64 -6.05 -6.81
CA THR A 832 -70.20 -7.38 -7.27
C THR A 832 -68.71 -7.45 -7.24
N CYS A 833 -68.16 -8.36 -6.46
CA CYS A 833 -66.70 -8.66 -6.42
C CYS A 833 -66.38 -9.49 -7.68
N SER A 834 -65.18 -9.18 -8.29
CA SER A 834 -64.66 -9.97 -9.39
C SER A 834 -63.88 -11.20 -8.88
N ASP A 835 -63.85 -12.28 -9.67
CA ASP A 835 -63.33 -13.60 -9.34
C ASP A 835 -61.81 -13.69 -8.97
N TRP A 836 -61.15 -12.59 -8.87
CA TRP A 836 -59.69 -12.53 -8.59
C TRP A 836 -59.28 -11.71 -7.36
N ASP A 837 -60.24 -11.31 -6.52
CA ASP A 837 -59.93 -10.53 -5.31
C ASP A 837 -60.11 -11.37 -4.03
N LEU A 838 -59.06 -12.03 -3.61
CA LEU A 838 -59.00 -12.92 -2.43
C LEU A 838 -59.19 -12.22 -1.07
N ASN A 839 -59.32 -10.89 -1.04
CA ASN A 839 -59.49 -10.12 0.19
C ASN A 839 -60.96 -9.77 0.50
N CYS A 840 -61.88 -10.04 -0.46
CA CYS A 840 -63.30 -9.73 -0.31
C CYS A 840 -64.10 -10.89 0.29
N GLN A 841 -63.55 -12.11 0.37
CA GLN A 841 -64.25 -13.32 0.78
C GLN A 841 -64.15 -13.64 2.28
N ASN A 842 -63.38 -12.88 3.10
CA ASN A 842 -63.12 -13.27 4.47
C ASN A 842 -63.68 -12.33 5.55
N ASN A 843 -64.68 -11.51 5.29
CA ASN A 843 -65.32 -10.71 6.34
C ASN A 843 -66.87 -10.76 6.20
N GLY A 844 -67.41 -11.87 6.56
CA GLY A 844 -68.88 -12.02 6.66
C GLY A 844 -69.27 -12.90 7.85
N GLY A 845 -69.90 -12.34 8.82
CA GLY A 845 -70.63 -13.02 9.90
C GLY A 845 -70.40 -12.36 11.26
N ALA A 846 -71.26 -11.66 11.77
CA ALA A 846 -72.63 -11.61 12.23
C ALA A 846 -72.66 -11.11 13.69
N ASN A 847 -73.50 -10.10 13.91
CA ASN A 847 -74.39 -9.80 15.05
C ASN A 847 -73.77 -9.77 16.49
N GLY A 848 -74.04 -8.83 17.32
CA GLY A 848 -75.18 -7.97 17.53
C GLY A 848 -75.08 -7.47 18.98
N GLY A 849 -75.64 -6.32 19.29
CA GLY A 849 -76.15 -5.97 20.65
C GLY A 849 -75.33 -5.05 21.46
N ASP A 850 -75.65 -3.83 21.37
CA ASP A 850 -76.23 -2.86 22.33
C ASP A 850 -75.52 -2.56 23.68
N ASN A 851 -75.49 -1.26 23.94
CA ASN A 851 -75.59 -0.50 25.18
C ASN A 851 -74.42 -0.27 26.12
N GLY A 852 -74.02 0.97 26.07
CA GLY A 852 -74.22 1.81 27.30
C GLY A 852 -73.06 1.99 28.26
N GLY A 853 -72.60 3.20 28.38
CA GLY A 853 -72.23 3.69 29.72
C GLY A 853 -70.72 4.01 29.94
N ARG A 854 -70.43 5.32 29.88
CA ARG A 854 -69.30 6.00 30.58
C ARG A 854 -69.63 6.08 32.10
N PRO A 855 -68.81 6.48 33.04
CA PRO A 855 -67.34 6.78 33.06
C PRO A 855 -66.65 6.34 34.36
N GLY A 856 -65.30 6.60 34.46
CA GLY A 856 -64.72 7.00 35.72
C GLY A 856 -63.60 6.19 36.26
N GLY A 857 -62.41 6.75 36.33
CA GLY A 857 -61.64 7.02 37.52
C GLY A 857 -60.78 5.93 38.13
N GLY A 858 -59.47 6.22 38.32
CA GLY A 858 -58.78 5.93 39.54
C GLY A 858 -57.74 4.78 39.51
N ASP A 859 -56.58 5.14 39.38
CA ASP A 859 -55.46 5.08 40.36
C ASP A 859 -54.95 3.74 40.94
N SER A 860 -53.60 3.67 40.95
CA SER A 860 -52.68 3.10 41.94
C SER A 860 -52.43 1.56 42.04
N GLY A 861 -51.18 1.23 41.81
CA GLY A 861 -50.38 0.64 42.88
C GLY A 861 -50.07 -0.83 42.84
N GLY A 862 -48.78 -1.14 42.78
CA GLY A 862 -48.23 -2.08 43.71
C GLY A 862 -47.78 -3.45 43.27
N THR A 863 -46.50 -3.55 43.08
CA THR A 863 -45.54 -4.50 43.71
C THR A 863 -45.69 -6.03 43.57
N THR A 864 -44.56 -6.59 43.15
CA THR A 864 -43.81 -7.71 43.77
C THR A 864 -44.12 -9.15 43.44
N ALA A 865 -43.03 -9.79 43.11
CA ALA A 865 -42.50 -11.09 43.59
C ALA A 865 -42.59 -12.32 42.69
N THR A 866 -41.39 -12.74 42.28
CA THR A 866 -40.96 -14.14 42.08
C THR A 866 -41.42 -15.09 43.19
N PRO A 867 -41.50 -16.44 42.99
CA PRO A 867 -40.30 -17.26 43.03
C PRO A 867 -40.33 -18.54 42.15
N ASP A 868 -39.11 -19.06 41.88
CA ASP A 868 -38.74 -20.46 41.67
C ASP A 868 -38.99 -21.26 42.96
N PRO A 869 -39.00 -22.60 42.99
CA PRO A 869 -38.02 -23.53 42.43
C PRO A 869 -38.48 -25.04 42.21
N SER A 870 -37.57 -25.81 41.60
CA SER A 870 -37.09 -27.14 41.95
C SER A 870 -37.84 -28.44 41.59
N THR A 871 -36.99 -29.34 41.12
CA THR A 871 -36.81 -30.77 41.43
C THR A 871 -37.56 -31.82 40.62
N GLY A 872 -36.75 -32.79 40.12
CA GLY A 872 -37.07 -34.19 40.09
C GLY A 872 -36.68 -34.94 38.83
N GLY A 873 -35.52 -35.62 38.82
CA GLY A 873 -35.27 -36.81 38.01
C GLY A 873 -35.92 -38.05 38.69
N PRO A 874 -35.68 -39.27 38.35
CA PRO A 874 -34.65 -39.89 37.49
C PRO A 874 -35.10 -41.12 36.67
N GLY A 875 -34.19 -41.73 35.91
CA GLY A 875 -34.12 -43.16 35.75
C GLY A 875 -34.46 -43.79 34.38
N GLY A 876 -33.53 -44.56 33.88
CA GLY A 876 -33.65 -45.94 33.54
C GLY A 876 -33.27 -46.24 32.05
N ASP A 877 -32.09 -46.65 31.81
CA ASP A 877 -31.50 -47.96 31.43
C ASP A 877 -31.88 -48.65 30.12
N ASP A 878 -30.81 -49.20 29.56
CA ASP A 878 -30.64 -50.36 28.67
C ASP A 878 -30.62 -50.12 27.16
N GLY A 879 -29.59 -50.50 26.40
CA GLY A 879 -28.72 -51.65 26.43
C GLY A 879 -28.49 -52.18 25.00
N GLY A 880 -27.23 -52.57 24.69
CA GLY A 880 -26.92 -53.48 23.58
C GLY A 880 -26.18 -52.89 22.38
N ILE A 881 -24.85 -52.91 22.39
CA ILE A 881 -23.91 -53.94 21.86
C ILE A 881 -24.24 -54.44 20.45
N PHE A 882 -23.33 -54.16 19.53
CA PHE A 882 -22.63 -55.12 18.67
C PHE A 882 -21.59 -54.48 17.75
N ASP A 883 -20.38 -54.91 17.96
CA ASP A 883 -19.18 -54.78 17.09
C ASP A 883 -18.99 -56.08 16.29
N PRO A 884 -17.94 -56.32 15.52
CA PRO A 884 -17.75 -56.15 14.06
C PRO A 884 -17.71 -57.52 13.31
N PRO A 885 -17.23 -57.60 12.11
CA PRO A 885 -15.97 -58.30 11.87
C PRO A 885 -15.02 -57.79 10.83
N ALA A 886 -13.78 -58.10 11.07
CA ALA A 886 -12.58 -57.97 10.27
C ALA A 886 -12.49 -59.01 9.13
N GLY A 887 -11.65 -58.74 8.19
CA GLY A 887 -10.92 -59.78 7.48
C GLY A 887 -10.72 -59.62 5.97
N GLY A 888 -9.44 -59.64 5.54
CA GLY A 888 -9.11 -60.11 4.23
C GLY A 888 -7.96 -59.40 3.50
N SER A 889 -6.77 -59.81 3.78
CA SER A 889 -5.49 -59.57 3.05
C SER A 889 -5.56 -59.98 1.57
N ALA A 890 -4.78 -59.34 0.68
CA ALA A 890 -3.60 -59.96 0.03
C ALA A 890 -3.16 -59.18 -1.26
N SER A 891 -1.91 -58.81 -1.19
CA SER A 891 -0.83 -58.98 -2.20
C SER A 891 -0.91 -58.42 -3.61
N GLY A 892 0.07 -57.54 -3.92
CA GLY A 892 1.12 -57.91 -4.87
C GLY A 892 1.17 -57.13 -6.14
N GLY A 893 2.27 -56.46 -6.43
CA GLY A 893 2.63 -56.16 -7.82
C GLY A 893 3.39 -54.80 -8.04
N ARG A 894 4.69 -54.87 -7.77
CA ARG A 894 5.74 -54.01 -8.36
C ARG A 894 5.67 -53.97 -9.89
N ARG A 895 5.88 -52.81 -10.48
CA ARG A 895 6.89 -52.62 -11.56
C ARG A 895 7.05 -51.17 -11.89
N ASP A 896 8.33 -50.80 -11.94
CA ASP A 896 9.04 -49.67 -12.48
C ASP A 896 8.59 -49.23 -13.88
N TYR A 897 8.52 -47.91 -14.09
CA TYR A 897 9.29 -47.17 -15.08
C TYR A 897 9.35 -45.69 -14.64
#